data_197d88706f490bc7885daeb7a81dfca5
#
_entry.id   197d88706f490bc7885daeb7a81dfca5
#
_cell.length_a   1.000
_cell.length_b   1.000
_cell.length_c   1.000
_cell.angle_alpha   90.00
_cell.angle_beta   90.00
_cell.angle_gamma   90.00
#
_symmetry.space_group_name_H-M   'P 1'
#
loop_
_entity.id
_entity.type
_entity.pdbx_description
1 polymer ?
#
loop_
_entity_poly.entity_id
_entity_poly.type
_entity_poly.pdbx_seq_one_letter_code
_entity_poly.pdbx_strand_id
1 'polypeptide(L)'
;MELIDNINRLLGDDLKQTLKPGARLKIAASCFSMYAFEALKAELEKIDELQFIFTSPTFTANEVTDKIRKERKEFHIPKADRERSLYGSEFEIQLRNKLTQRAIAKECADWMRRKATFKSNRSKAPMQQFACVQAAAAETAYMPLHGFTAVDLGYQQGNAVSNLVNKMDEPTFTATYLSLFNQIWQDPEKLEDVTAQICDHIASVYQENSPESIYFLMLYNIFNEFLDDINEDVLPNDRTGYQDTLIWNKLFNYQKDAATGIINKLETYSGCILADSVGLGKTFTALAVVKYYELRNKSVLVLCPKKLADNWLNYNRNLKTNIFARDRFNYDVLCHTDLSRTSGESFGTPLNRINWGNYDLVVIDESHNFRNNDAYKDKETRYQKLMNKVIKEGVKTKVLMLSATPVNNRFNDLRNQLALAYEGDSENLSKKLRTGKTVEDIFRGAQASFNAWAKLPPEERTARAILDSLDFDFFELLDSVTIARSRKHIQTFYDTKDIGQFPERRKPLSFHSPLTQRTDVMSFNEIFEQLSLLKLAVYAPISYILPSRLKKYEEMYDTQVAGKGKLKQADREKSLQALMTTNLLKRLESSIESFRLTLQSLRTNHTNTLAKISTFNQTGNVASIDDLTDQLENLDADDDDLPTIGDSDESEKIGGKVKISLADMDLPSWEHELKVDLEIIDALLASMNKITPADDAKLQHLKALVLEKIAAPLNPGNKKVLIFTAFADTADYLYANLAPELQATQALHSAKVTGKGAPKSTLKKSYDFQELLTLFSPRSKEKAIVLPNEPAEIDLLIGTDCISEGQNLQDCDYLINYDIHWNPVRIIQRFGRVDRIGSPNTSIQLVNYWPDITLDEYINLKDRVESRMMIADVTATGDDNVLSAQANDVSYRKEQLRRLQEEVIELEDLKTGVSITDLGLNDFRMDLLNYVKEHGELSNVPNGMHAVVPAKPAMGLYPGVIFTLRNLNAGVNVNQHNRLHPYYLVY
;
A
#
# COMPACT_ATOMS: atom_id res chain seq x y z
N MET A 1 69.48 -4.81 16.88
CA MET A 1 68.24 -4.78 16.13
C MET A 1 68.05 -6.12 15.46
N GLU A 2 66.94 -6.80 15.71
CA GLU A 2 66.61 -8.12 15.15
C GLU A 2 65.28 -8.01 14.37
N LEU A 3 65.16 -8.76 13.29
CA LEU A 3 63.96 -8.78 12.48
C LEU A 3 63.10 -10.01 12.80
N ILE A 4 61.84 -9.80 13.06
CA ILE A 4 60.80 -10.80 13.25
C ILE A 4 59.92 -10.80 12.01
N ASP A 5 59.83 -11.95 11.35
CA ASP A 5 59.11 -12.08 10.05
C ASP A 5 57.68 -12.66 10.17
N ASN A 6 57.30 -13.07 11.37
CA ASN A 6 56.05 -13.76 11.69
C ASN A 6 55.79 -15.03 10.80
N ILE A 7 56.88 -15.61 10.29
CA ILE A 7 56.89 -16.88 9.51
C ILE A 7 57.80 -17.87 10.17
N ASN A 8 59.07 -17.53 10.24
CA ASN A 8 60.09 -18.39 10.86
C ASN A 8 60.27 -18.01 12.36
N ARG A 9 60.13 -16.75 12.68
CA ARG A 9 60.17 -16.22 14.02
C ARG A 9 58.93 -15.43 14.33
N LEU A 10 58.12 -15.92 15.24
CA LEU A 10 56.83 -15.30 15.58
C LEU A 10 57.01 -14.24 16.67
N LEU A 11 56.33 -13.09 16.50
CA LEU A 11 56.32 -12.04 17.50
C LEU A 11 55.76 -12.55 18.85
N GLY A 12 54.70 -13.35 18.80
CA GLY A 12 54.13 -13.93 20.00
C GLY A 12 55.10 -14.77 20.82
N ASP A 13 55.94 -15.57 20.16
CA ASP A 13 56.95 -16.42 20.85
C ASP A 13 58.12 -15.60 21.39
N ASP A 14 58.48 -14.53 20.71
CA ASP A 14 59.47 -13.60 21.23
C ASP A 14 58.93 -12.83 22.45
N LEU A 15 57.68 -12.38 22.41
CA LEU A 15 57.02 -11.77 23.56
C LEU A 15 56.92 -12.73 24.77
N LYS A 16 56.68 -14.02 24.57
CA LYS A 16 56.69 -15.02 25.67
C LYS A 16 58.04 -15.08 26.36
N GLN A 17 59.12 -14.85 25.64
CA GLN A 17 60.48 -14.84 26.22
C GLN A 17 60.79 -13.51 26.93
N THR A 18 60.23 -12.41 26.42
CA THR A 18 60.51 -11.05 26.90
C THR A 18 59.64 -10.61 28.07
N LEU A 19 58.38 -11.07 28.11
CA LEU A 19 57.44 -10.80 29.21
C LEU A 19 57.77 -11.64 30.46
N LYS A 20 58.60 -11.10 31.28
CA LYS A 20 59.00 -11.75 32.57
C LYS A 20 58.14 -11.27 33.75
N PRO A 21 58.03 -11.98 34.83
CA PRO A 21 57.40 -11.53 36.08
C PRO A 21 57.84 -10.12 36.48
N GLY A 22 56.85 -9.22 36.73
CA GLY A 22 57.12 -7.83 37.09
C GLY A 22 57.36 -6.89 35.89
N ALA A 23 57.28 -7.37 34.64
CA ALA A 23 57.40 -6.51 33.45
C ALA A 23 56.22 -5.58 33.31
N ARG A 24 56.40 -4.41 32.72
CA ARG A 24 55.39 -3.48 32.30
C ARG A 24 55.31 -3.48 30.76
N LEU A 25 54.14 -3.73 30.24
CA LEU A 25 53.88 -3.73 28.78
C LEU A 25 53.20 -2.46 28.37
N LYS A 26 53.74 -1.74 27.40
CA LYS A 26 53.21 -0.50 26.85
C LYS A 26 53.02 -0.65 25.37
N ILE A 27 51.78 -0.46 24.89
CA ILE A 27 51.42 -0.67 23.48
C ILE A 27 50.68 0.54 22.96
N ALA A 28 51.11 1.02 21.80
CA ALA A 28 50.35 1.96 20.98
C ALA A 28 50.01 1.26 19.64
N ALA A 29 48.77 0.87 19.47
CA ALA A 29 48.31 0.11 18.29
C ALA A 29 46.86 0.44 17.92
N SER A 30 46.45 0.02 16.73
CA SER A 30 45.12 0.32 16.23
C SER A 30 44.01 -0.55 16.87
N CYS A 31 44.35 -1.74 17.35
CA CYS A 31 43.37 -2.68 17.88
C CYS A 31 43.97 -3.59 18.95
N PHE A 32 43.10 -4.07 19.84
CA PHE A 32 43.38 -5.11 20.86
C PHE A 32 42.41 -6.28 20.68
N SER A 33 42.91 -7.51 20.73
CA SER A 33 42.09 -8.71 20.59
C SER A 33 42.14 -9.57 21.85
N MET A 34 40.97 -10.06 22.29
CA MET A 34 40.89 -11.02 23.39
C MET A 34 41.56 -12.38 23.06
N TYR A 35 41.71 -12.70 21.78
CA TYR A 35 42.44 -13.89 21.33
C TYR A 35 43.96 -13.71 21.42
N ALA A 36 44.48 -12.50 21.30
CA ALA A 36 45.86 -12.20 21.60
C ALA A 36 46.14 -12.34 23.11
N PHE A 37 45.17 -11.92 23.93
CA PHE A 37 45.23 -12.19 25.38
C PHE A 37 45.24 -13.71 25.63
N GLU A 38 44.36 -14.50 25.03
CA GLU A 38 44.33 -15.95 25.19
C GLU A 38 45.69 -16.59 24.86
N ALA A 39 46.26 -16.18 23.72
CA ALA A 39 47.54 -16.74 23.23
C ALA A 39 48.72 -16.41 24.13
N LEU A 40 48.70 -15.32 24.88
CA LEU A 40 49.75 -14.86 25.78
C LEU A 40 49.32 -14.84 27.25
N LYS A 41 48.24 -15.49 27.62
CA LYS A 41 47.60 -15.43 28.93
C LYS A 41 48.60 -15.76 30.07
N ALA A 42 49.38 -16.81 29.92
CA ALA A 42 50.31 -17.26 30.93
C ALA A 42 51.40 -16.21 31.23
N GLU A 43 51.82 -15.44 30.27
CA GLU A 43 52.80 -14.38 30.37
C GLU A 43 52.15 -13.07 30.85
N LEU A 44 51.00 -12.71 30.31
CA LEU A 44 50.25 -11.51 30.69
C LEU A 44 49.76 -11.53 32.15
N GLU A 45 49.51 -12.70 32.71
CA GLU A 45 49.20 -12.83 34.13
C GLU A 45 50.39 -12.51 35.06
N LYS A 46 51.61 -12.61 34.54
CA LYS A 46 52.84 -12.40 35.31
C LYS A 46 53.34 -10.95 35.28
N ILE A 47 52.87 -10.10 34.33
CA ILE A 47 53.27 -8.69 34.24
C ILE A 47 52.62 -7.88 35.35
N ASP A 48 53.20 -6.74 35.68
CA ASP A 48 52.64 -5.81 36.64
C ASP A 48 51.48 -5.03 36.06
N GLU A 49 51.66 -4.49 34.83
CA GLU A 49 50.71 -3.57 34.21
C GLU A 49 50.79 -3.66 32.67
N LEU A 50 49.61 -3.54 32.01
CA LEU A 50 49.51 -3.20 30.61
C LEU A 50 48.96 -1.77 30.47
N GLN A 51 49.65 -0.93 29.71
CA GLN A 51 49.18 0.39 29.26
C GLN A 51 48.99 0.34 27.76
N PHE A 52 47.72 0.55 27.29
CA PHE A 52 47.37 0.43 25.89
C PHE A 52 46.79 1.74 25.36
N ILE A 53 47.30 2.22 24.23
CA ILE A 53 46.77 3.38 23.49
C ILE A 53 46.18 2.89 22.19
N PHE A 54 44.88 3.11 21.99
CA PHE A 54 44.26 3.02 20.66
C PHE A 54 44.68 4.23 19.83
N THR A 55 45.48 4.00 18.79
CA THR A 55 46.07 5.07 17.95
C THR A 55 45.05 5.79 17.07
N SER A 56 43.89 5.18 16.81
CA SER A 56 42.74 5.79 16.13
C SER A 56 41.67 6.18 17.14
N PRO A 57 40.85 7.25 16.89
CA PRO A 57 39.81 7.67 17.81
C PRO A 57 38.63 6.69 17.73
N THR A 58 38.70 5.61 18.51
CA THR A 58 37.79 4.47 18.44
C THR A 58 36.60 4.58 19.40
N PHE A 59 36.80 5.28 20.53
CA PHE A 59 35.87 5.36 21.66
C PHE A 59 35.54 6.82 22.01
N THR A 60 35.25 7.68 21.04
CA THR A 60 34.78 9.03 21.34
C THR A 60 33.38 8.98 21.93
N ALA A 61 33.19 9.59 23.12
CA ALA A 61 31.89 9.73 23.73
C ALA A 61 30.91 10.43 22.78
N ASN A 62 29.71 9.85 22.61
CA ASN A 62 28.64 10.38 21.76
C ASN A 62 27.92 11.57 22.43
N GLU A 63 28.59 12.58 22.90
CA GLU A 63 28.03 13.85 23.32
C GLU A 63 28.16 14.89 22.21
N VAL A 64 27.65 14.57 21.04
CA VAL A 64 27.54 15.57 19.99
C VAL A 64 26.08 15.69 19.64
N THR A 65 25.46 16.79 20.10
CA THR A 65 24.12 17.16 19.72
C THR A 65 23.92 17.09 18.20
N ASP A 66 22.72 16.72 17.74
CA ASP A 66 22.36 16.56 16.31
C ASP A 66 22.79 17.69 15.39
N LYS A 67 22.98 18.89 15.92
CA LYS A 67 23.51 20.05 15.18
C LYS A 67 24.95 19.88 14.73
N ILE A 68 25.80 19.22 15.53
CA ILE A 68 27.22 19.01 15.24
C ILE A 68 27.41 17.78 14.34
N ARG A 69 26.49 16.80 14.39
CA ARG A 69 26.48 15.67 13.44
C ARG A 69 26.35 16.15 11.97
N LYS A 70 25.52 17.15 11.69
CA LYS A 70 25.37 17.71 10.33
C LYS A 70 26.63 18.38 9.79
N GLU A 71 27.49 18.92 10.64
CA GLU A 71 28.72 19.59 10.25
C GLU A 71 29.95 18.69 10.17
N ARG A 72 29.90 17.46 10.70
CA ARG A 72 31.03 16.52 10.80
C ARG A 72 30.86 15.24 9.96
N LYS A 73 30.34 15.35 8.73
CA LYS A 73 30.22 14.21 7.79
C LYS A 73 31.54 13.48 7.48
N GLU A 74 32.69 14.07 7.76
CA GLU A 74 34.01 13.52 7.41
C GLU A 74 34.58 12.51 8.42
N PHE A 75 33.95 12.29 9.58
CA PHE A 75 34.56 11.56 10.71
C PHE A 75 33.75 10.43 11.29
N HIS A 76 32.94 9.79 10.49
CA HIS A 76 32.32 8.54 10.90
C HIS A 76 33.33 7.40 10.77
N ILE A 77 33.82 6.87 11.91
CA ILE A 77 34.65 5.67 11.90
C ILE A 77 33.70 4.51 11.57
N PRO A 78 33.93 3.78 10.46
CA PRO A 78 33.08 2.65 10.09
C PRO A 78 32.93 1.65 11.26
N LYS A 79 31.75 1.06 11.42
CA LYS A 79 31.49 0.04 12.44
C LYS A 79 32.53 -1.08 12.43
N ALA A 80 33.00 -1.48 11.25
CA ALA A 80 34.05 -2.46 11.05
C ALA A 80 35.38 -2.06 11.72
N ASP A 81 35.72 -0.77 11.74
CA ASP A 81 36.99 -0.33 12.37
C ASP A 81 36.89 -0.30 13.90
N ARG A 82 35.72 0.00 14.46
CA ARG A 82 35.50 -0.13 15.93
C ARG A 82 35.54 -1.59 16.36
N GLU A 83 34.95 -2.49 15.63
CA GLU A 83 34.99 -3.91 15.92
C GLU A 83 36.41 -4.44 15.82
N ARG A 84 37.18 -4.05 14.83
CA ARG A 84 38.61 -4.38 14.70
C ARG A 84 39.44 -3.88 15.86
N SER A 85 39.14 -2.74 16.44
CA SER A 85 39.86 -2.15 17.56
C SER A 85 39.77 -2.98 18.82
N LEU A 86 38.64 -3.64 19.10
CA LEU A 86 38.43 -4.43 20.31
C LEU A 86 38.63 -5.93 20.10
N TYR A 87 38.26 -6.41 18.95
CA TYR A 87 38.13 -7.84 18.69
C TYR A 87 39.14 -8.35 17.67
N GLY A 88 39.97 -7.48 17.10
CA GLY A 88 41.03 -7.88 16.19
C GLY A 88 40.62 -7.84 14.74
N SER A 89 41.36 -8.56 13.90
CA SER A 89 41.14 -8.62 12.46
C SER A 89 39.81 -9.28 12.11
N GLU A 90 39.36 -9.10 10.86
CA GLU A 90 38.15 -9.73 10.32
C GLU A 90 38.18 -11.25 10.47
N PHE A 91 39.35 -11.87 10.41
CA PHE A 91 39.56 -13.29 10.62
C PHE A 91 39.33 -13.68 12.10
N GLU A 92 39.85 -12.91 13.06
CA GLU A 92 39.61 -13.15 14.49
C GLU A 92 38.13 -12.90 14.86
N ILE A 93 37.45 -11.96 14.19
CA ILE A 93 36.01 -11.73 14.35
C ILE A 93 35.22 -12.97 13.88
N GLN A 94 35.63 -13.64 12.82
CA GLN A 94 34.99 -14.88 12.36
C GLN A 94 35.14 -16.04 13.35
N LEU A 95 36.20 -16.07 14.13
CA LEU A 95 36.42 -17.08 15.17
C LEU A 95 35.60 -16.90 16.44
N ARG A 96 34.88 -15.79 16.60
CA ARG A 96 34.04 -15.53 17.80
C ARG A 96 32.92 -16.54 18.01
N ASN A 97 32.55 -17.26 16.99
CA ASN A 97 31.49 -18.28 17.06
C ASN A 97 31.95 -19.60 17.69
N LYS A 98 33.16 -19.63 18.26
CA LYS A 98 33.64 -20.81 19.02
C LYS A 98 33.00 -20.87 20.41
N LEU A 99 32.67 -22.07 20.86
CA LEU A 99 32.08 -22.33 22.19
C LEU A 99 32.93 -21.80 23.36
N THR A 100 34.24 -21.64 23.16
CA THR A 100 35.19 -21.14 24.17
C THR A 100 35.18 -19.61 24.33
N GLN A 101 34.56 -18.87 23.43
CA GLN A 101 34.57 -17.40 23.41
C GLN A 101 34.10 -16.79 24.74
N ARG A 102 33.07 -17.35 25.33
CA ARG A 102 32.48 -16.85 26.58
C ARG A 102 33.49 -16.93 27.75
N ALA A 103 34.22 -18.05 27.84
CA ALA A 103 35.25 -18.24 28.88
C ALA A 103 36.41 -17.27 28.66
N ILE A 104 36.90 -17.13 27.44
CA ILE A 104 37.98 -16.23 27.07
C ILE A 104 37.59 -14.78 27.38
N ALA A 105 36.39 -14.34 27.01
CA ALA A 105 35.91 -12.99 27.28
C ALA A 105 35.84 -12.69 28.78
N LYS A 106 35.35 -13.64 29.59
CA LYS A 106 35.30 -13.50 31.04
C LYS A 106 36.69 -13.37 31.65
N GLU A 107 37.58 -14.27 31.31
CA GLU A 107 38.96 -14.27 31.83
C GLU A 107 39.71 -13.00 31.38
N CYS A 108 39.53 -12.56 30.13
CA CYS A 108 40.13 -11.34 29.62
C CYS A 108 39.60 -10.09 30.36
N ALA A 109 38.28 -9.98 30.55
CA ALA A 109 37.69 -8.86 31.29
C ALA A 109 38.16 -8.83 32.77
N ASP A 110 38.25 -9.98 33.44
CA ASP A 110 38.72 -10.07 34.82
C ASP A 110 40.20 -9.71 34.93
N TRP A 111 41.02 -10.09 33.97
CA TRP A 111 42.42 -9.72 33.90
C TRP A 111 42.58 -8.21 33.62
N MET A 112 41.84 -7.66 32.68
CA MET A 112 41.88 -6.23 32.33
C MET A 112 41.57 -5.35 33.53
N ARG A 113 40.51 -5.64 34.28
CA ARG A 113 40.14 -4.88 35.50
C ARG A 113 41.25 -4.83 36.53
N ARG A 114 42.14 -5.81 36.55
CA ARG A 114 43.23 -5.91 37.53
C ARG A 114 44.56 -5.32 37.06
N LYS A 115 44.83 -5.41 35.75
CA LYS A 115 46.19 -5.19 35.22
C LYS A 115 46.30 -4.33 34.00
N ALA A 116 45.18 -3.90 33.38
CA ALA A 116 45.28 -3.15 32.16
C ALA A 116 44.59 -1.78 32.25
N THR A 117 45.19 -0.79 31.64
CA THR A 117 44.59 0.54 31.45
C THR A 117 44.59 0.86 29.96
N PHE A 118 43.42 1.26 29.45
CA PHE A 118 43.22 1.57 28.04
C PHE A 118 42.89 3.03 27.87
N LYS A 119 43.57 3.68 26.93
CA LYS A 119 43.28 5.06 26.49
C LYS A 119 43.07 5.11 25.02
N SER A 120 42.16 5.97 24.56
CA SER A 120 41.86 6.18 23.14
C SER A 120 42.32 7.56 22.70
N ASN A 121 42.85 7.65 21.48
CA ASN A 121 43.18 8.91 20.83
C ASN A 121 41.94 9.77 20.62
N ARG A 122 41.91 11.00 21.18
CA ARG A 122 40.87 12.01 20.96
C ARG A 122 41.18 12.91 19.80
N SER A 123 42.47 13.02 19.46
CA SER A 123 42.95 13.88 18.39
C SER A 123 42.85 13.16 17.05
N LYS A 124 42.75 13.92 15.97
CA LYS A 124 42.78 13.37 14.63
C LYS A 124 44.21 13.15 14.09
N ALA A 125 45.21 13.43 14.93
CA ALA A 125 46.62 13.29 14.55
C ALA A 125 46.97 11.81 14.50
N PRO A 126 47.67 11.32 13.46
CA PRO A 126 48.17 9.97 13.41
C PRO A 126 49.22 9.75 14.52
N MET A 127 49.12 8.60 15.18
CA MET A 127 50.05 8.18 16.20
C MET A 127 50.90 7.00 15.70
N GLN A 128 52.16 6.99 16.09
CA GLN A 128 53.07 5.90 15.76
C GLN A 128 52.67 4.63 16.50
N GLN A 129 52.78 3.48 15.83
CA GLN A 129 52.36 2.19 16.32
C GLN A 129 53.57 1.34 16.70
N PHE A 130 53.67 1.00 17.99
CA PHE A 130 54.79 0.25 18.54
C PHE A 130 54.45 -0.38 19.91
N ALA A 131 55.27 -1.31 20.38
CA ALA A 131 55.19 -1.84 21.74
C ALA A 131 56.52 -1.73 22.44
N CYS A 132 56.48 -1.52 23.75
CA CYS A 132 57.64 -1.54 24.62
C CYS A 132 57.40 -2.49 25.79
N VAL A 133 58.37 -3.34 26.06
CA VAL A 133 58.43 -4.19 27.28
C VAL A 133 59.48 -3.65 28.19
N GLN A 134 59.09 -3.20 29.37
CA GLN A 134 59.99 -2.73 30.42
C GLN A 134 60.12 -3.79 31.52
N ALA A 135 61.19 -4.49 31.55
CA ALA A 135 61.53 -5.47 32.60
C ALA A 135 62.74 -5.00 33.45
N ALA A 136 62.89 -5.53 34.66
CA ALA A 136 63.98 -5.11 35.60
C ALA A 136 65.41 -5.26 35.05
N ALA A 137 65.59 -6.17 34.08
CA ALA A 137 66.92 -6.49 33.54
C ALA A 137 67.15 -5.95 32.10
N ALA A 138 66.08 -5.63 31.33
CA ALA A 138 66.21 -5.18 29.96
C ALA A 138 64.95 -4.46 29.52
N GLU A 139 65.10 -3.51 28.61
CA GLU A 139 64.00 -2.82 27.89
C GLU A 139 64.02 -3.23 26.41
N THR A 140 62.88 -3.58 25.86
CA THR A 140 62.78 -3.98 24.47
C THR A 140 61.66 -3.23 23.77
N ALA A 141 61.89 -2.78 22.55
CA ALA A 141 60.87 -2.13 21.73
C ALA A 141 60.61 -2.90 20.42
N TYR A 142 59.36 -2.93 19.99
CA TYR A 142 58.92 -3.59 18.76
C TYR A 142 58.20 -2.58 17.85
N MET A 143 58.62 -2.48 16.58
CA MET A 143 58.08 -1.53 15.63
C MET A 143 58.25 -2.00 14.17
N PRO A 144 57.27 -1.78 13.32
CA PRO A 144 55.89 -1.36 13.58
C PRO A 144 55.06 -2.43 14.25
N LEU A 145 54.03 -2.04 15.04
CA LEU A 145 53.06 -2.98 15.60
C LEU A 145 51.65 -2.46 15.29
N HIS A 146 51.03 -2.92 14.21
CA HIS A 146 49.75 -2.38 13.75
C HIS A 146 48.60 -2.67 14.67
N GLY A 147 48.55 -3.86 15.24
CA GLY A 147 47.55 -4.30 16.22
C GLY A 147 48.13 -5.25 17.24
N PHE A 148 47.38 -5.52 18.30
CA PHE A 148 47.68 -6.58 19.24
C PHE A 148 46.66 -7.68 19.06
N THR A 149 46.82 -8.42 17.96
CA THR A 149 45.93 -9.51 17.54
C THR A 149 46.69 -10.82 17.37
N ALA A 150 45.95 -11.95 17.27
CA ALA A 150 46.61 -13.24 17.03
C ALA A 150 47.33 -13.28 15.65
N VAL A 151 46.89 -12.46 14.72
CA VAL A 151 47.51 -12.27 13.40
C VAL A 151 48.81 -11.47 13.51
N ASP A 152 48.81 -10.37 14.29
CA ASP A 152 50.02 -9.56 14.50
C ASP A 152 51.07 -10.34 15.33
N LEU A 153 50.63 -11.22 16.22
CA LEU A 153 51.51 -12.11 16.95
C LEU A 153 52.10 -13.26 16.12
N GLY A 154 51.60 -13.47 14.88
CA GLY A 154 52.06 -14.53 14.00
C GLY A 154 51.36 -15.89 14.20
N TYR A 155 50.43 -16.00 15.11
CA TYR A 155 49.75 -17.28 15.43
C TYR A 155 48.64 -17.63 14.45
N GLN A 156 48.19 -16.66 13.64
CA GLN A 156 47.18 -16.84 12.61
C GLN A 156 47.60 -16.13 11.30
N GLN A 157 47.19 -16.69 10.19
CA GLN A 157 47.46 -16.10 8.90
C GLN A 157 46.47 -14.96 8.61
N GLY A 158 46.99 -13.76 8.35
CA GLY A 158 46.18 -12.57 7.97
C GLY A 158 46.21 -12.30 6.48
N ASN A 159 45.55 -11.22 6.08
CA ASN A 159 45.47 -10.78 4.68
C ASN A 159 46.73 -9.99 4.23
N ALA A 160 47.67 -9.71 5.14
CA ALA A 160 48.87 -8.98 4.80
C ALA A 160 49.90 -9.87 4.11
N VAL A 161 50.55 -9.35 3.08
CA VAL A 161 51.59 -10.08 2.32
C VAL A 161 52.84 -10.30 3.16
N SER A 162 53.11 -9.40 4.12
CA SER A 162 54.22 -9.52 5.09
C SER A 162 53.88 -8.73 6.37
N ASN A 163 54.25 -9.28 7.50
CA ASN A 163 54.13 -8.64 8.82
C ASN A 163 55.53 -8.65 9.49
N LEU A 164 56.37 -7.70 9.09
CA LEU A 164 57.73 -7.57 9.55
C LEU A 164 57.78 -6.65 10.78
N VAL A 165 58.38 -7.09 11.86
CA VAL A 165 58.55 -6.35 13.10
C VAL A 165 60.03 -6.28 13.47
N ASN A 166 60.55 -5.09 13.74
CA ASN A 166 61.91 -4.91 14.23
C ASN A 166 61.92 -4.94 15.78
N LYS A 167 62.72 -5.80 16.32
CA LYS A 167 63.04 -5.85 17.76
C LYS A 167 64.28 -5.01 18.02
N MET A 168 64.21 -4.15 19.00
CA MET A 168 65.28 -3.24 19.41
C MET A 168 65.51 -3.37 20.91
N ASP A 169 66.74 -3.75 21.28
CA ASP A 169 67.16 -3.95 22.69
C ASP A 169 68.24 -2.95 23.12
N GLU A 170 68.63 -2.01 22.18
CA GLU A 170 69.63 -0.99 22.47
C GLU A 170 69.04 0.12 23.36
N PRO A 171 69.70 0.46 24.52
CA PRO A 171 69.17 1.43 25.48
C PRO A 171 68.79 2.80 24.89
N THR A 172 69.48 3.26 23.89
CA THR A 172 69.23 4.57 23.24
C THR A 172 67.90 4.58 22.52
N PHE A 173 67.54 3.50 21.80
CA PHE A 173 66.28 3.37 21.08
C PHE A 173 65.15 3.09 22.03
N THR A 174 65.28 2.14 22.95
CA THR A 174 64.25 1.75 23.90
C THR A 174 63.85 2.91 24.79
N ALA A 175 64.80 3.68 25.30
CA ALA A 175 64.55 4.86 26.12
C ALA A 175 63.78 5.94 25.34
N THR A 176 64.08 6.12 24.06
CA THR A 176 63.37 7.09 23.20
C THR A 176 61.89 6.69 23.01
N TYR A 177 61.59 5.43 22.70
CA TYR A 177 60.22 4.95 22.57
C TYR A 177 59.45 4.98 23.88
N LEU A 178 60.07 4.62 24.98
CA LEU A 178 59.46 4.69 26.31
C LEU A 178 59.15 6.14 26.70
N SER A 179 60.08 7.07 26.43
CA SER A 179 59.84 8.51 26.65
C SER A 179 58.66 9.02 25.81
N LEU A 180 58.63 8.66 24.54
CA LEU A 180 57.55 9.04 23.63
C LEU A 180 56.20 8.51 24.12
N PHE A 181 56.14 7.20 24.50
CA PHE A 181 54.95 6.61 25.07
C PHE A 181 54.47 7.34 26.32
N ASN A 182 55.35 7.59 27.27
CA ASN A 182 55.03 8.22 28.54
C ASN A 182 54.56 9.68 28.35
N GLN A 183 55.15 10.41 27.39
CA GLN A 183 54.73 11.75 27.05
C GLN A 183 53.32 11.77 26.48
N ILE A 184 53.00 10.84 25.59
CA ILE A 184 51.64 10.73 25.00
C ILE A 184 50.65 10.27 26.08
N TRP A 185 51.04 9.30 26.91
CA TRP A 185 50.19 8.71 27.94
C TRP A 185 49.72 9.72 29.00
N GLN A 186 50.55 10.71 29.30
CA GLN A 186 50.28 11.73 30.32
C GLN A 186 49.48 12.92 29.76
N ASP A 187 49.26 12.99 28.47
CA ASP A 187 48.61 14.13 27.82
C ASP A 187 47.09 13.97 27.80
N PRO A 188 46.32 14.68 28.66
CA PRO A 188 44.89 14.54 28.75
C PRO A 188 44.15 15.19 27.59
N GLU A 189 44.80 16.05 26.83
CA GLU A 189 44.17 16.66 25.63
C GLU A 189 44.18 15.68 24.46
N LYS A 190 45.11 14.75 24.41
CA LYS A 190 45.27 13.77 23.34
C LYS A 190 44.57 12.45 23.61
N LEU A 191 44.52 12.04 24.87
CA LEU A 191 44.01 10.73 25.26
C LEU A 191 42.84 10.81 26.24
N GLU A 192 41.90 9.89 26.08
CA GLU A 192 40.76 9.64 26.96
C GLU A 192 40.86 8.22 27.55
N ASP A 193 40.57 8.06 28.84
CA ASP A 193 40.49 6.75 29.46
C ASP A 193 39.19 6.05 29.05
N VAL A 194 39.33 4.87 28.47
CA VAL A 194 38.23 4.05 27.96
C VAL A 194 38.19 2.66 28.60
N THR A 195 38.93 2.46 29.67
CA THR A 195 39.09 1.15 30.34
C THR A 195 37.74 0.57 30.76
N ALA A 196 36.89 1.37 31.41
CA ALA A 196 35.58 0.91 31.86
C ALA A 196 34.69 0.52 30.67
N GLN A 197 34.66 1.33 29.64
CA GLN A 197 33.85 1.05 28.43
C GLN A 197 34.28 -0.25 27.75
N ILE A 198 35.58 -0.54 27.69
CA ILE A 198 36.10 -1.78 27.11
C ILE A 198 35.74 -2.98 27.95
N CYS A 199 35.91 -2.87 29.27
CA CYS A 199 35.55 -3.95 30.20
C CYS A 199 34.07 -4.28 30.12
N ASP A 200 33.18 -3.27 30.02
CA ASP A 200 31.74 -3.47 29.90
C ASP A 200 31.35 -4.06 28.52
N HIS A 201 32.02 -3.64 27.47
CA HIS A 201 31.84 -4.24 26.13
C HIS A 201 32.21 -5.72 26.09
N ILE A 202 33.35 -6.09 26.67
CA ILE A 202 33.75 -7.50 26.72
C ILE A 202 32.86 -8.29 27.69
N ALA A 203 32.43 -7.67 28.80
CA ALA A 203 31.50 -8.29 29.75
C ALA A 203 30.17 -8.66 29.09
N SER A 204 29.66 -7.85 28.17
CA SER A 204 28.41 -8.12 27.44
C SER A 204 28.44 -9.43 26.63
N VAL A 205 29.62 -9.91 26.24
CA VAL A 205 29.80 -11.17 25.50
C VAL A 205 29.52 -12.40 26.36
N TYR A 206 29.85 -12.37 27.66
CA TYR A 206 29.65 -13.51 28.55
C TYR A 206 28.46 -13.38 29.50
N GLN A 207 27.85 -12.19 29.60
CA GLN A 207 26.61 -11.99 30.37
C GLN A 207 25.43 -12.52 29.58
N GLU A 208 24.43 -13.05 30.30
CA GLU A 208 23.16 -13.43 29.70
C GLU A 208 22.37 -12.19 29.43
N ASN A 209 21.94 -12.05 28.19
CA ASN A 209 21.15 -10.90 27.72
C ASN A 209 19.65 -11.22 27.73
N SER A 210 18.81 -10.21 27.83
CA SER A 210 17.38 -10.44 27.68
C SER A 210 17.05 -10.91 26.26
N PRO A 211 16.11 -11.84 26.09
CA PRO A 211 15.66 -12.26 24.76
C PRO A 211 15.20 -11.08 23.89
N GLU A 212 14.58 -10.08 24.50
CA GLU A 212 14.14 -8.86 23.86
C GLU A 212 15.32 -8.06 23.28
N SER A 213 16.37 -7.85 24.05
CA SER A 213 17.59 -7.15 23.57
C SER A 213 18.24 -7.86 22.39
N ILE A 214 18.27 -9.21 22.40
CA ILE A 214 18.81 -10.00 21.28
C ILE A 214 17.89 -9.92 20.06
N TYR A 215 16.57 -9.93 20.25
CA TYR A 215 15.60 -9.75 19.17
C TYR A 215 15.80 -8.40 18.46
N PHE A 216 15.86 -7.30 19.21
CA PHE A 216 16.07 -5.98 18.62
C PHE A 216 17.47 -5.79 18.04
N LEU A 217 18.48 -6.45 18.59
CA LEU A 217 19.81 -6.47 17.99
C LEU A 217 19.82 -7.20 16.63
N MET A 218 19.10 -8.31 16.52
CA MET A 218 18.92 -8.98 15.22
C MET A 218 18.21 -8.08 14.23
N LEU A 219 17.09 -7.46 14.63
CA LEU A 219 16.37 -6.51 13.78
C LEU A 219 17.24 -5.32 13.37
N TYR A 220 18.03 -4.79 14.30
CA TYR A 220 18.95 -3.69 14.01
C TYR A 220 19.98 -4.08 12.94
N ASN A 221 20.59 -5.25 13.04
CA ASN A 221 21.55 -5.71 12.05
C ASN A 221 20.93 -5.98 10.67
N ILE A 222 19.66 -6.39 10.62
CA ILE A 222 18.94 -6.64 9.37
C ILE A 222 18.48 -5.32 8.73
N PHE A 223 18.01 -4.35 9.54
CA PHE A 223 17.32 -3.15 9.07
C PHE A 223 18.06 -1.84 9.41
N ASN A 224 19.33 -1.87 9.86
CA ASN A 224 20.06 -0.64 10.20
C ASN A 224 20.15 0.36 9.04
N GLU A 225 20.26 -0.12 7.81
CA GLU A 225 20.27 0.73 6.63
C GLU A 225 18.94 1.46 6.44
N PHE A 226 17.84 0.85 6.81
CA PHE A 226 16.51 1.51 6.83
C PHE A 226 16.47 2.65 7.88
N LEU A 227 17.11 2.47 9.04
CA LEU A 227 17.22 3.53 10.04
C LEU A 227 18.14 4.66 9.55
N ASP A 228 19.19 4.32 8.80
CA ASP A 228 20.09 5.27 8.18
C ASP A 228 19.38 6.05 7.05
N ASP A 229 18.56 5.39 6.25
CA ASP A 229 17.70 6.01 5.22
C ASP A 229 16.67 6.99 5.83
N ILE A 230 16.22 6.76 7.06
CA ILE A 230 15.37 7.72 7.79
C ILE A 230 16.20 8.88 8.37
N ASN A 231 17.47 8.66 8.68
CA ASN A 231 18.32 9.63 9.36
C ASN A 231 19.22 10.45 8.43
N GLU A 232 19.50 10.03 7.20
CA GLU A 232 20.46 10.68 6.33
C GLU A 232 19.83 11.33 5.09
N ASP A 233 20.04 12.63 4.97
CA ASP A 233 20.04 13.50 3.77
C ASP A 233 18.82 13.56 2.83
N VAL A 234 17.86 12.68 2.96
CA VAL A 234 16.64 12.67 2.15
C VAL A 234 15.42 13.12 2.96
N LEU A 235 15.62 13.55 4.21
CA LEU A 235 14.56 14.21 4.97
C LEU A 235 14.05 15.42 4.18
N PRO A 236 12.74 15.62 4.12
CA PRO A 236 12.17 16.78 3.50
C PRO A 236 12.88 18.03 4.03
N ASN A 237 13.33 18.89 3.12
CA ASN A 237 14.13 20.05 3.51
C ASN A 237 13.32 20.98 4.42
N ASP A 238 13.62 21.02 5.70
CA ASP A 238 12.92 21.82 6.72
C ASP A 238 12.91 23.32 6.39
N ARG A 239 13.88 23.79 5.59
CA ARG A 239 13.93 25.19 5.10
C ARG A 239 12.74 25.56 4.21
N THR A 240 11.98 24.59 3.72
CA THR A 240 10.75 24.85 2.94
C THR A 240 9.60 25.35 3.79
N GLY A 241 9.63 25.15 5.12
CA GLY A 241 8.53 25.49 6.02
C GLY A 241 7.28 24.61 5.85
N TYR A 242 7.40 23.43 5.23
CA TYR A 242 6.25 22.56 4.98
C TYR A 242 5.61 22.06 6.28
N GLN A 243 6.38 21.98 7.36
CA GLN A 243 5.87 21.57 8.69
C GLN A 243 5.03 22.66 9.37
N ASP A 244 5.14 23.92 8.92
CA ASP A 244 4.36 25.03 9.46
C ASP A 244 2.99 25.19 8.78
N THR A 245 2.69 24.36 7.79
CA THR A 245 1.42 24.40 7.03
C THR A 245 0.24 23.85 7.83
N LEU A 246 -0.98 24.32 7.51
CA LEU A 246 -2.18 23.80 8.15
C LEU A 246 -2.39 22.33 7.88
N ILE A 247 -2.12 21.89 6.63
CA ILE A 247 -2.25 20.47 6.27
C ILE A 247 -1.31 19.60 7.13
N TRP A 248 -0.05 19.98 7.31
CA TRP A 248 0.89 19.21 8.12
C TRP A 248 0.47 19.12 9.57
N ASN A 249 -0.01 20.24 10.15
CA ASN A 249 -0.48 20.28 11.52
C ASN A 249 -1.77 19.48 11.74
N LYS A 250 -2.55 19.24 10.68
CA LYS A 250 -3.76 18.41 10.71
C LYS A 250 -3.48 16.91 10.62
N LEU A 251 -2.29 16.53 10.15
CA LEU A 251 -1.93 15.11 10.03
C LEU A 251 -1.69 14.46 11.39
N PHE A 252 -2.15 13.24 11.52
CA PHE A 252 -1.73 12.34 12.61
C PHE A 252 -0.25 11.92 12.43
N ASN A 253 0.39 11.47 13.50
CA ASN A 253 1.80 11.08 13.47
C ASN A 253 2.10 10.02 12.40
N TYR A 254 1.27 8.98 12.29
CA TYR A 254 1.44 7.98 11.26
C TYR A 254 1.33 8.55 9.82
N GLN A 255 0.50 9.56 9.60
CA GLN A 255 0.39 10.22 8.29
C GLN A 255 1.61 11.11 8.00
N LYS A 256 2.18 11.76 9.04
CA LYS A 256 3.43 12.51 8.91
C LYS A 256 4.60 11.60 8.53
N ASP A 257 4.70 10.44 9.19
CA ASP A 257 5.70 9.44 8.85
C ASP A 257 5.53 8.92 7.41
N ALA A 258 4.28 8.68 6.98
CA ALA A 258 4.02 8.32 5.60
C ALA A 258 4.39 9.42 4.61
N ALA A 259 4.03 10.68 4.87
CA ALA A 259 4.35 11.79 3.98
C ALA A 259 5.87 11.95 3.83
N THR A 260 6.62 11.84 4.94
CA THR A 260 8.08 11.84 4.94
C THR A 260 8.64 10.66 4.13
N GLY A 261 8.15 9.45 4.38
CA GLY A 261 8.56 8.25 3.63
C GLY A 261 8.22 8.32 2.14
N ILE A 262 7.06 8.87 1.77
CA ILE A 262 6.69 9.10 0.37
C ILE A 262 7.67 10.06 -0.30
N ILE A 263 7.97 11.20 0.33
CA ILE A 263 8.92 12.18 -0.23
C ILE A 263 10.28 11.51 -0.46
N ASN A 264 10.78 10.74 0.50
CA ASN A 264 12.04 10.01 0.36
C ASN A 264 12.02 9.04 -0.83
N LYS A 265 10.95 8.24 -0.98
CA LYS A 265 10.80 7.30 -2.10
C LYS A 265 10.67 8.02 -3.44
N LEU A 266 9.95 9.13 -3.50
CA LEU A 266 9.84 9.97 -4.70
C LEU A 266 11.18 10.57 -5.10
N GLU A 267 12.00 11.02 -4.14
CA GLU A 267 13.34 11.57 -4.43
C GLU A 267 14.32 10.46 -4.86
N THR A 268 14.23 9.27 -4.27
CA THR A 268 15.14 8.16 -4.53
C THR A 268 14.75 7.37 -5.78
N TYR A 269 13.47 6.98 -5.91
CA TYR A 269 12.98 6.04 -6.93
C TYR A 269 12.09 6.68 -7.99
N SER A 270 11.77 7.98 -7.88
CA SER A 270 10.85 8.74 -8.74
C SER A 270 9.38 8.31 -8.66
N GLY A 271 9.03 7.34 -7.85
CA GLY A 271 7.66 6.89 -7.68
C GLY A 271 7.39 6.24 -6.34
N CYS A 272 6.12 6.32 -5.90
CA CYS A 272 5.65 5.68 -4.68
C CYS A 272 4.17 5.32 -4.80
N ILE A 273 3.79 4.15 -4.27
CA ILE A 273 2.40 3.76 -4.08
C ILE A 273 2.06 3.88 -2.60
N LEU A 274 1.09 4.72 -2.26
CA LEU A 274 0.48 4.76 -0.94
C LEU A 274 -0.70 3.79 -0.91
N ALA A 275 -0.50 2.64 -0.29
CA ALA A 275 -1.45 1.53 -0.24
C ALA A 275 -2.08 1.35 1.15
N ASP A 276 -2.24 2.42 1.91
CA ASP A 276 -2.91 2.40 3.22
C ASP A 276 -4.34 1.89 3.11
N SER A 277 -4.81 1.17 4.12
CA SER A 277 -6.20 0.71 4.23
C SER A 277 -7.22 1.83 4.08
N VAL A 278 -8.46 1.46 3.75
CA VAL A 278 -9.56 2.42 3.65
C VAL A 278 -9.80 3.10 5.00
N GLY A 279 -10.04 4.41 4.96
CA GLY A 279 -10.31 5.20 6.18
C GLY A 279 -9.08 5.78 6.86
N LEU A 280 -7.85 5.49 6.43
CA LEU A 280 -6.62 6.02 7.01
C LEU A 280 -6.21 7.41 6.47
N GLY A 281 -7.01 8.04 5.62
CA GLY A 281 -6.82 9.43 5.19
C GLY A 281 -5.73 9.64 4.15
N LYS A 282 -5.59 8.75 3.17
CA LYS A 282 -4.62 8.85 2.06
C LYS A 282 -4.59 10.22 1.38
N THR A 283 -5.75 10.82 1.17
CA THR A 283 -5.86 12.15 0.53
C THR A 283 -5.12 13.24 1.31
N PHE A 284 -5.23 13.26 2.64
CA PHE A 284 -4.53 14.25 3.47
C PHE A 284 -3.01 14.01 3.47
N THR A 285 -2.59 12.76 3.55
CA THR A 285 -1.17 12.41 3.40
C THR A 285 -0.63 12.89 2.05
N ALA A 286 -1.38 12.64 0.97
CA ALA A 286 -1.00 13.09 -0.38
C ALA A 286 -0.97 14.63 -0.49
N LEU A 287 -1.94 15.35 0.10
CA LEU A 287 -1.95 16.81 0.12
C LEU A 287 -0.71 17.40 0.83
N ALA A 288 -0.24 16.77 1.89
CA ALA A 288 1.00 17.20 2.55
C ALA A 288 2.22 17.02 1.63
N VAL A 289 2.29 15.92 0.89
CA VAL A 289 3.32 15.70 -0.12
C VAL A 289 3.22 16.73 -1.25
N VAL A 290 2.01 16.96 -1.78
CA VAL A 290 1.75 18.00 -2.80
C VAL A 290 2.25 19.35 -2.30
N LYS A 291 1.91 19.73 -1.06
CA LYS A 291 2.33 21.00 -0.48
C LYS A 291 3.85 21.15 -0.37
N TYR A 292 4.55 20.10 0.00
CA TYR A 292 6.01 20.08 0.02
C TYR A 292 6.61 20.41 -1.36
N TYR A 293 6.07 19.82 -2.44
CA TYR A 293 6.54 20.11 -3.81
C TYR A 293 6.17 21.52 -4.28
N GLU A 294 4.95 21.99 -3.98
CA GLU A 294 4.54 23.37 -4.29
C GLU A 294 5.43 24.42 -3.61
N LEU A 295 5.82 24.21 -2.35
CA LEU A 295 6.74 25.12 -1.63
C LEU A 295 8.15 25.14 -2.24
N ARG A 296 8.47 24.14 -3.07
CA ARG A 296 9.69 24.10 -3.90
C ARG A 296 9.47 24.65 -5.31
N ASN A 297 8.35 25.34 -5.56
CA ASN A 297 7.94 25.84 -6.88
C ASN A 297 7.84 24.74 -7.95
N LYS A 298 7.35 23.56 -7.58
CA LYS A 298 7.15 22.43 -8.47
C LYS A 298 5.70 22.37 -8.94
N SER A 299 5.50 22.11 -10.24
CA SER A 299 4.18 21.93 -10.83
C SER A 299 3.61 20.56 -10.47
N VAL A 300 2.37 20.54 -10.00
CA VAL A 300 1.70 19.30 -9.56
C VAL A 300 0.41 19.09 -10.34
N LEU A 301 0.24 17.87 -10.86
CA LEU A 301 -1.01 17.40 -11.47
C LEU A 301 -1.64 16.32 -10.59
N VAL A 302 -2.93 16.45 -10.34
CA VAL A 302 -3.74 15.41 -9.71
C VAL A 302 -4.66 14.79 -10.76
N LEU A 303 -4.51 13.49 -10.98
CA LEU A 303 -5.37 12.68 -11.82
C LEU A 303 -6.30 11.86 -10.93
N CYS A 304 -7.60 11.98 -11.10
CA CYS A 304 -8.59 11.28 -10.29
C CYS A 304 -9.80 10.84 -11.11
N PRO A 305 -10.59 9.88 -10.62
CA PRO A 305 -11.92 9.61 -11.16
C PRO A 305 -12.80 10.86 -11.09
N LYS A 306 -13.69 11.05 -12.06
CA LYS A 306 -14.57 12.24 -12.13
C LYS A 306 -15.37 12.46 -10.82
N LYS A 307 -15.83 11.39 -10.19
CA LYS A 307 -16.57 11.42 -8.91
C LYS A 307 -15.75 11.93 -7.71
N LEU A 308 -14.40 11.86 -7.78
CA LEU A 308 -13.50 12.35 -6.73
C LEU A 308 -12.98 13.76 -7.01
N ALA A 309 -13.24 14.32 -8.18
CA ALA A 309 -12.69 15.60 -8.58
C ALA A 309 -13.07 16.73 -7.63
N ASP A 310 -14.32 16.79 -7.15
CA ASP A 310 -14.78 17.83 -6.24
C ASP A 310 -14.05 17.79 -4.88
N ASN A 311 -13.61 16.61 -4.43
CA ASN A 311 -12.81 16.50 -3.21
C ASN A 311 -11.45 17.20 -3.36
N TRP A 312 -10.78 16.99 -4.50
CA TRP A 312 -9.51 17.62 -4.79
C TRP A 312 -9.67 19.12 -5.11
N LEU A 313 -10.68 19.47 -5.91
CA LEU A 313 -10.98 20.87 -6.25
C LEU A 313 -11.40 21.72 -5.03
N ASN A 314 -11.94 21.11 -3.99
CA ASN A 314 -12.28 21.82 -2.77
C ASN A 314 -11.06 22.44 -2.10
N TYR A 315 -9.89 21.78 -2.15
CA TYR A 315 -8.70 22.23 -1.44
C TYR A 315 -7.83 23.20 -2.25
N ASN A 316 -7.92 23.23 -3.58
CA ASN A 316 -7.18 24.18 -4.39
C ASN A 316 -7.97 25.45 -4.76
N ARG A 317 -9.26 25.49 -4.43
CA ARG A 317 -10.15 26.64 -4.67
C ARG A 317 -10.36 27.48 -3.41
N ASN A 318 -10.63 28.76 -3.60
CA ASN A 318 -10.98 29.67 -2.50
C ASN A 318 -12.46 29.54 -2.13
N LEU A 319 -12.85 28.38 -1.65
CA LEU A 319 -14.21 28.06 -1.20
C LEU A 319 -14.31 28.17 0.32
N LYS A 320 -15.49 28.49 0.83
CA LYS A 320 -15.76 28.48 2.28
C LYS A 320 -15.58 27.10 2.90
N THR A 321 -15.80 26.05 2.14
CA THR A 321 -15.63 24.65 2.56
C THR A 321 -14.17 24.21 2.58
N ASN A 322 -13.24 25.05 2.12
CA ASN A 322 -11.81 24.74 2.10
C ASN A 322 -11.18 25.07 3.46
N ILE A 323 -10.99 24.07 4.29
CA ILE A 323 -10.33 24.18 5.60
C ILE A 323 -8.83 24.51 5.49
N PHE A 324 -8.22 24.29 4.33
CA PHE A 324 -6.80 24.56 4.03
C PHE A 324 -6.60 25.81 3.15
N ALA A 325 -7.57 26.72 3.07
CA ALA A 325 -7.49 27.89 2.21
C ALA A 325 -6.23 28.75 2.47
N ARG A 326 -5.70 28.77 3.71
CA ARG A 326 -4.48 29.49 4.06
C ARG A 326 -3.21 28.87 3.49
N ASP A 327 -3.21 27.57 3.24
CA ASP A 327 -2.07 26.89 2.63
C ASP A 327 -1.94 27.17 1.13
N ARG A 328 -2.98 27.75 0.49
CA ARG A 328 -2.98 28.19 -0.92
C ARG A 328 -2.45 27.13 -1.87
N PHE A 329 -3.12 25.98 -1.91
CA PHE A 329 -2.79 24.94 -2.88
C PHE A 329 -3.01 25.43 -4.33
N ASN A 330 -2.11 25.02 -5.23
CA ASN A 330 -2.08 25.47 -6.63
C ASN A 330 -1.80 24.30 -7.60
N TYR A 331 -2.32 23.12 -7.33
CA TYR A 331 -2.19 21.99 -8.24
C TYR A 331 -3.32 21.97 -9.27
N ASP A 332 -3.07 21.37 -10.44
CA ASP A 332 -4.08 21.13 -11.45
C ASP A 332 -4.83 19.82 -11.15
N VAL A 333 -6.13 19.79 -11.46
CA VAL A 333 -6.97 18.59 -11.31
C VAL A 333 -7.56 18.21 -12.65
N LEU A 334 -7.36 16.97 -13.08
CA LEU A 334 -7.93 16.40 -14.29
C LEU A 334 -8.51 15.01 -14.00
N CYS A 335 -9.49 14.61 -14.80
CA CYS A 335 -10.02 13.26 -14.73
C CYS A 335 -9.12 12.27 -15.48
N HIS A 336 -9.15 11.00 -15.06
CA HIS A 336 -8.47 9.92 -15.80
C HIS A 336 -8.88 9.88 -17.28
N THR A 337 -10.16 10.16 -17.58
CA THR A 337 -10.70 10.20 -18.93
C THR A 337 -10.18 11.35 -19.78
N ASP A 338 -9.69 12.44 -19.17
CA ASP A 338 -9.13 13.57 -19.90
C ASP A 338 -7.84 13.24 -20.64
N LEU A 339 -7.11 12.21 -20.19
CA LEU A 339 -5.96 11.68 -20.92
C LEU A 339 -6.31 11.16 -22.32
N SER A 340 -7.54 10.72 -22.57
CA SER A 340 -7.98 10.23 -23.88
C SER A 340 -8.51 11.33 -24.77
N ARG A 341 -8.79 12.50 -24.21
CA ARG A 341 -9.37 13.63 -24.92
C ARG A 341 -8.27 14.51 -25.50
N THR A 342 -8.47 14.97 -26.75
CA THR A 342 -7.55 15.88 -27.44
C THR A 342 -8.08 17.31 -27.47
N SER A 343 -9.36 17.51 -27.14
CA SER A 343 -10.04 18.80 -27.16
C SER A 343 -11.12 18.88 -26.10
N GLY A 344 -11.66 20.06 -25.89
CA GLY A 344 -12.67 20.34 -24.86
C GLY A 344 -12.03 20.95 -23.61
N GLU A 345 -12.82 21.02 -22.55
CA GLU A 345 -12.45 21.65 -21.29
C GLU A 345 -12.70 20.69 -20.13
N SER A 346 -11.85 20.73 -19.12
CA SER A 346 -12.02 20.01 -17.86
C SER A 346 -11.77 20.96 -16.70
N PHE A 347 -12.79 21.20 -15.86
CA PHE A 347 -12.78 22.08 -14.68
C PHE A 347 -12.23 23.50 -14.92
N GLY A 348 -12.46 24.07 -16.10
CA GLY A 348 -11.96 25.38 -16.51
C GLY A 348 -10.62 25.35 -17.25
N THR A 349 -10.03 24.17 -17.45
CA THR A 349 -8.74 24.00 -18.14
C THR A 349 -8.97 23.47 -19.56
N PRO A 350 -8.60 24.21 -20.64
CA PRO A 350 -8.67 23.71 -22.00
C PRO A 350 -7.65 22.61 -22.26
N LEU A 351 -8.11 21.40 -22.57
CA LEU A 351 -7.27 20.20 -22.71
C LEU A 351 -6.23 20.29 -23.85
N ASN A 352 -6.55 21.01 -24.94
CA ASN A 352 -5.64 21.22 -26.06
C ASN A 352 -4.50 22.21 -25.77
N ARG A 353 -4.50 22.87 -24.61
CA ARG A 353 -3.47 23.85 -24.20
C ARG A 353 -2.58 23.35 -23.09
N ILE A 354 -2.83 22.15 -22.57
CA ILE A 354 -2.06 21.56 -21.48
C ILE A 354 -0.68 21.16 -21.99
N ASN A 355 0.36 21.64 -21.31
CA ASN A 355 1.70 21.13 -21.50
C ASN A 355 1.93 19.92 -20.57
N TRP A 356 1.57 18.74 -21.08
CA TRP A 356 1.59 17.49 -20.33
C TRP A 356 2.95 17.12 -19.76
N GLY A 357 4.04 17.50 -20.41
CA GLY A 357 5.41 17.22 -19.98
C GLY A 357 5.98 18.21 -18.95
N ASN A 358 5.19 19.17 -18.43
CA ASN A 358 5.69 20.22 -17.53
C ASN A 358 5.24 20.03 -16.07
N TYR A 359 4.90 18.82 -15.67
CA TYR A 359 4.57 18.51 -14.28
C TYR A 359 5.74 17.79 -13.59
N ASP A 360 6.19 18.33 -12.45
CA ASP A 360 7.23 17.72 -11.63
C ASP A 360 6.72 16.56 -10.79
N LEU A 361 5.45 16.61 -10.38
CA LEU A 361 4.76 15.56 -9.62
C LEU A 361 3.38 15.28 -10.22
N VAL A 362 3.08 14.01 -10.42
CA VAL A 362 1.73 13.54 -10.74
C VAL A 362 1.22 12.68 -9.60
N VAL A 363 0.07 13.07 -9.04
CA VAL A 363 -0.66 12.27 -8.05
C VAL A 363 -1.80 11.55 -8.75
N ILE A 364 -1.83 10.24 -8.68
CA ILE A 364 -2.87 9.43 -9.32
C ILE A 364 -3.73 8.81 -8.21
N ASP A 365 -4.93 9.36 -8.03
CA ASP A 365 -5.90 8.80 -7.08
C ASP A 365 -6.63 7.62 -7.72
N GLU A 366 -6.89 6.55 -6.95
CA GLU A 366 -7.41 5.27 -7.44
C GLU A 366 -6.60 4.72 -8.63
N SER A 367 -5.29 4.61 -8.41
CA SER A 367 -4.30 4.24 -9.44
C SER A 367 -4.52 2.84 -10.06
N HIS A 368 -5.31 1.98 -9.42
CA HIS A 368 -5.70 0.70 -9.98
C HIS A 368 -6.44 0.82 -11.34
N ASN A 369 -6.94 2.00 -11.70
CA ASN A 369 -7.51 2.27 -13.02
C ASN A 369 -6.46 2.30 -14.16
N PHE A 370 -5.17 2.35 -13.83
CA PHE A 370 -4.04 2.32 -14.78
C PHE A 370 -3.30 0.97 -14.81
N ARG A 371 -3.96 -0.11 -14.43
CA ARG A 371 -3.39 -1.46 -14.40
C ARG A 371 -3.21 -2.09 -15.80
N ASN A 372 -4.05 -1.71 -16.78
CA ASN A 372 -4.05 -2.28 -18.13
C ASN A 372 -3.22 -1.44 -19.10
N ASN A 373 -2.33 -2.10 -19.84
CA ASN A 373 -1.50 -1.51 -20.89
C ASN A 373 -1.78 -2.20 -22.25
N ASP A 374 -3.02 -2.55 -22.53
CA ASP A 374 -3.40 -3.17 -23.81
C ASP A 374 -3.34 -2.13 -24.93
N ALA A 375 -2.39 -2.30 -25.85
CA ALA A 375 -2.22 -1.41 -26.98
C ALA A 375 -3.18 -1.79 -28.12
N TYR A 376 -4.03 -0.88 -28.54
CA TYR A 376 -4.76 -0.97 -29.81
C TYR A 376 -3.91 -0.40 -30.95
N LYS A 377 -3.98 -1.01 -32.14
CA LYS A 377 -3.06 -0.70 -33.26
C LYS A 377 -3.04 0.77 -33.70
N ASP A 378 -4.10 1.53 -33.45
CA ASP A 378 -4.27 2.85 -34.03
C ASP A 378 -4.59 3.99 -33.05
N LYS A 379 -4.64 3.74 -31.74
CA LYS A 379 -4.90 4.79 -30.72
C LYS A 379 -4.01 4.63 -29.51
N GLU A 380 -3.42 5.74 -29.06
CA GLU A 380 -2.69 5.85 -27.81
C GLU A 380 -3.65 5.70 -26.63
N THR A 381 -3.42 4.70 -25.75
CA THR A 381 -4.24 4.48 -24.55
C THR A 381 -3.98 5.54 -23.49
N ARG A 382 -4.87 5.68 -22.50
CA ARG A 382 -4.66 6.54 -21.31
C ARG A 382 -3.33 6.25 -20.63
N TYR A 383 -3.02 4.97 -20.45
CA TYR A 383 -1.78 4.54 -19.88
C TYR A 383 -0.56 4.98 -20.71
N GLN A 384 -0.62 4.78 -22.02
CA GLN A 384 0.46 5.18 -22.94
C GLN A 384 0.63 6.70 -22.99
N LYS A 385 -0.45 7.47 -23.01
CA LYS A 385 -0.37 8.93 -22.98
C LYS A 385 0.23 9.43 -21.66
N LEU A 386 -0.19 8.86 -20.52
CA LEU A 386 0.41 9.16 -19.22
C LEU A 386 1.90 8.84 -19.21
N MET A 387 2.29 7.64 -19.64
CA MET A 387 3.68 7.21 -19.70
C MET A 387 4.52 8.07 -20.64
N ASN A 388 4.05 8.29 -21.87
CA ASN A 388 4.85 8.93 -22.92
C ASN A 388 4.86 10.44 -22.81
N LYS A 389 3.66 11.06 -22.66
CA LYS A 389 3.47 12.51 -22.72
C LYS A 389 3.69 13.21 -21.38
N VAL A 390 3.34 12.56 -20.28
CA VAL A 390 3.42 13.17 -18.95
C VAL A 390 4.72 12.78 -18.26
N ILE A 391 5.07 11.50 -18.27
CA ILE A 391 6.19 10.99 -17.48
C ILE A 391 7.52 11.07 -18.26
N LYS A 392 7.53 10.65 -19.53
CA LYS A 392 8.79 10.51 -20.30
C LYS A 392 9.21 11.77 -21.07
N GLU A 393 8.28 12.50 -21.70
CA GLU A 393 8.61 13.58 -22.65
C GLU A 393 9.10 14.88 -22.01
N GLY A 394 8.82 15.12 -20.74
CA GLY A 394 9.06 16.41 -20.14
C GLY A 394 10.18 16.45 -19.11
N VAL A 395 9.91 17.17 -18.04
CA VAL A 395 10.75 17.18 -16.84
C VAL A 395 10.69 15.77 -16.23
N LYS A 396 11.69 15.39 -15.43
CA LYS A 396 11.68 14.09 -14.73
C LYS A 396 10.52 14.06 -13.73
N THR A 397 9.36 13.63 -14.20
CA THR A 397 8.12 13.62 -13.45
C THR A 397 8.14 12.50 -12.40
N LYS A 398 7.86 12.87 -11.15
CA LYS A 398 7.66 11.91 -10.05
C LYS A 398 6.20 11.48 -10.02
N VAL A 399 5.93 10.24 -9.61
CA VAL A 399 4.58 9.68 -9.61
C VAL A 399 4.21 9.18 -8.23
N LEU A 400 3.20 9.80 -7.62
CA LEU A 400 2.56 9.32 -6.39
C LEU A 400 1.24 8.64 -6.74
N MET A 401 1.12 7.38 -6.44
CA MET A 401 -0.08 6.58 -6.67
C MET A 401 -0.81 6.32 -5.37
N LEU A 402 -2.13 6.54 -5.35
CA LEU A 402 -2.99 6.26 -4.20
C LEU A 402 -3.92 5.12 -4.57
N SER A 403 -3.89 4.03 -3.81
CA SER A 403 -4.81 2.92 -3.99
C SER A 403 -4.97 2.14 -2.70
N ALA A 404 -6.18 1.72 -2.37
CA ALA A 404 -6.41 0.78 -1.29
C ALA A 404 -6.17 -0.69 -1.73
N THR A 405 -6.11 -0.93 -3.05
CA THR A 405 -5.98 -2.27 -3.64
C THR A 405 -5.04 -2.26 -4.83
N PRO A 406 -3.72 -2.04 -4.61
CA PRO A 406 -2.77 -2.00 -5.72
C PRO A 406 -2.58 -3.34 -6.43
N VAL A 407 -2.85 -4.46 -5.76
CA VAL A 407 -2.83 -5.81 -6.33
C VAL A 407 -4.26 -6.34 -6.40
N ASN A 408 -4.84 -6.41 -7.58
CA ASN A 408 -6.21 -6.90 -7.73
C ASN A 408 -6.26 -8.39 -8.10
N ASN A 409 -5.85 -8.78 -9.29
CA ASN A 409 -6.02 -10.14 -9.77
C ASN A 409 -4.72 -10.77 -10.28
N ARG A 410 -3.70 -9.98 -10.63
CA ARG A 410 -2.44 -10.45 -11.21
C ARG A 410 -1.29 -9.54 -10.78
N PHE A 411 -0.11 -10.10 -10.60
CA PHE A 411 1.10 -9.31 -10.37
C PHE A 411 1.45 -8.41 -11.57
N ASN A 412 0.97 -8.75 -12.78
CA ASN A 412 1.09 -7.87 -13.94
C ASN A 412 0.38 -6.53 -13.76
N ASP A 413 -0.73 -6.48 -13.01
CA ASP A 413 -1.44 -5.24 -12.71
C ASP A 413 -0.55 -4.32 -11.86
N LEU A 414 0.12 -4.88 -10.86
CA LEU A 414 1.09 -4.18 -10.03
C LEU A 414 2.32 -3.76 -10.87
N ARG A 415 2.83 -4.63 -11.74
CA ARG A 415 3.93 -4.30 -12.64
C ARG A 415 3.63 -3.08 -13.49
N ASN A 416 2.44 -3.01 -14.10
CA ASN A 416 2.06 -1.87 -14.93
C ASN A 416 1.93 -0.57 -14.11
N GLN A 417 1.41 -0.65 -12.88
CA GLN A 417 1.39 0.52 -11.99
C GLN A 417 2.81 0.94 -11.59
N LEU A 418 3.66 -0.01 -11.19
CA LEU A 418 5.05 0.29 -10.85
C LEU A 418 5.86 0.83 -12.02
N ALA A 419 5.57 0.38 -13.26
CA ALA A 419 6.22 0.91 -14.45
C ALA A 419 6.01 2.43 -14.61
N LEU A 420 4.87 2.97 -14.17
CA LEU A 420 4.67 4.42 -14.09
C LEU A 420 5.66 5.08 -13.12
N ALA A 421 6.00 4.42 -12.02
CA ALA A 421 6.92 4.95 -11.01
C ALA A 421 8.38 5.01 -11.49
N TYR A 422 8.83 4.03 -12.28
CA TYR A 422 10.20 4.01 -12.78
C TYR A 422 10.34 4.41 -14.27
N GLU A 423 9.35 5.12 -14.80
CA GLU A 423 9.35 5.65 -16.18
C GLU A 423 9.39 4.55 -17.26
N GLY A 424 9.03 3.32 -16.92
CA GLY A 424 9.19 2.17 -17.79
C GLY A 424 10.66 1.79 -18.07
N ASP A 425 11.62 2.40 -17.36
CA ASP A 425 13.05 2.07 -17.42
C ASP A 425 13.40 1.14 -16.24
N SER A 426 13.21 -0.16 -16.49
CA SER A 426 13.49 -1.20 -15.50
C SER A 426 14.99 -1.32 -15.16
N GLU A 427 15.89 -0.95 -16.06
CA GLU A 427 17.33 -0.99 -15.80
C GLU A 427 17.75 0.04 -14.75
N ASN A 428 17.15 1.24 -14.77
CA ASN A 428 17.47 2.26 -13.81
C ASN A 428 17.00 1.88 -12.39
N LEU A 429 15.83 1.28 -12.28
CA LEU A 429 15.34 0.75 -11.00
C LEU A 429 16.20 -0.43 -10.53
N SER A 430 16.52 -1.39 -11.42
CA SER A 430 17.37 -2.55 -11.08
C SER A 430 18.75 -2.15 -10.56
N LYS A 431 19.32 -1.05 -11.06
CA LYS A 431 20.61 -0.51 -10.56
C LYS A 431 20.51 0.08 -9.14
N LYS A 432 19.34 0.59 -8.76
CA LYS A 432 19.09 1.15 -7.42
C LYS A 432 18.69 0.07 -6.41
N LEU A 433 18.08 -1.01 -6.88
CA LEU A 433 17.79 -2.18 -6.07
C LEU A 433 19.08 -3.02 -5.93
N ARG A 434 19.24 -3.66 -4.80
CA ARG A 434 20.40 -4.55 -4.52
C ARG A 434 20.22 -5.95 -5.08
N THR A 435 19.33 -6.12 -6.03
CA THR A 435 19.05 -7.41 -6.64
C THR A 435 19.91 -7.64 -7.87
N GLY A 436 20.33 -8.88 -8.11
CA GLY A 436 21.02 -9.27 -9.34
C GLY A 436 20.07 -9.58 -10.51
N LYS A 437 18.74 -9.45 -10.30
CA LYS A 437 17.71 -9.75 -11.28
C LYS A 437 17.13 -8.49 -11.91
N THR A 438 16.60 -8.62 -13.13
CA THR A 438 15.83 -7.53 -13.73
C THR A 438 14.43 -7.46 -13.11
N VAL A 439 13.80 -6.27 -13.13
CA VAL A 439 12.42 -6.10 -12.65
C VAL A 439 11.47 -7.06 -13.36
N GLU A 440 11.67 -7.31 -14.66
CA GLU A 440 10.87 -8.24 -15.43
C GLU A 440 11.01 -9.69 -14.95
N ASP A 441 12.23 -10.11 -14.60
CA ASP A 441 12.47 -11.47 -14.07
C ASP A 441 11.86 -11.64 -12.68
N ILE A 442 11.92 -10.59 -11.84
CA ILE A 442 11.29 -10.57 -10.52
C ILE A 442 9.76 -10.77 -10.67
N PHE A 443 9.11 -9.99 -11.54
CA PHE A 443 7.67 -10.14 -11.76
C PHE A 443 7.29 -11.46 -12.44
N ARG A 444 8.12 -11.99 -13.34
CA ARG A 444 7.89 -13.31 -13.95
C ARG A 444 7.93 -14.41 -12.90
N GLY A 445 8.91 -14.38 -12.00
CA GLY A 445 9.00 -15.29 -10.86
C GLY A 445 7.79 -15.18 -9.93
N ALA A 446 7.44 -13.97 -9.52
CA ALA A 446 6.28 -13.72 -8.68
C ALA A 446 4.96 -14.20 -9.31
N GLN A 447 4.75 -13.96 -10.62
CA GLN A 447 3.56 -14.43 -11.33
C GLN A 447 3.52 -15.97 -11.42
N ALA A 448 4.66 -16.62 -11.62
CA ALA A 448 4.75 -18.08 -11.62
C ALA A 448 4.37 -18.67 -10.24
N SER A 449 4.89 -18.09 -9.16
CA SER A 449 4.55 -18.46 -7.79
C SER A 449 3.06 -18.26 -7.50
N PHE A 450 2.47 -17.13 -7.93
CA PHE A 450 1.05 -16.85 -7.80
C PHE A 450 0.19 -17.87 -8.58
N ASN A 451 0.57 -18.20 -9.81
CA ASN A 451 -0.14 -19.18 -10.63
C ASN A 451 -0.08 -20.58 -10.01
N ALA A 452 1.03 -20.95 -9.39
CA ALA A 452 1.19 -22.21 -8.68
C ALA A 452 0.30 -22.24 -7.43
N TRP A 453 0.33 -21.17 -6.63
CA TRP A 453 -0.51 -21.01 -5.45
C TRP A 453 -2.03 -21.04 -5.79
N ALA A 454 -2.43 -20.37 -6.86
CA ALA A 454 -3.81 -20.33 -7.32
C ALA A 454 -4.38 -21.72 -7.73
N LYS A 455 -3.49 -22.68 -8.03
CA LYS A 455 -3.87 -24.09 -8.35
C LYS A 455 -3.98 -24.97 -7.12
N LEU A 456 -3.56 -24.51 -5.94
CA LEU A 456 -3.68 -25.27 -4.70
C LEU A 456 -5.16 -25.46 -4.33
N PRO A 457 -5.50 -26.49 -3.56
CA PRO A 457 -6.82 -26.63 -2.95
C PRO A 457 -7.17 -25.39 -2.10
N PRO A 458 -8.45 -24.99 -1.99
CA PRO A 458 -8.85 -23.79 -1.23
C PRO A 458 -8.31 -23.76 0.21
N GLU A 459 -8.22 -24.92 0.85
CA GLU A 459 -7.75 -25.09 2.24
C GLU A 459 -6.24 -24.77 2.39
N GLU A 460 -5.45 -24.97 1.33
CA GLU A 460 -4.01 -24.72 1.31
C GLU A 460 -3.64 -23.33 0.78
N ARG A 461 -4.62 -22.59 0.25
CA ARG A 461 -4.41 -21.23 -0.27
C ARG A 461 -4.35 -20.21 0.87
N THR A 462 -3.34 -20.34 1.70
CA THR A 462 -3.12 -19.41 2.82
C THR A 462 -2.18 -18.28 2.39
N ALA A 463 -2.29 -17.13 3.08
CA ALA A 463 -1.35 -16.02 2.94
C ALA A 463 0.10 -16.50 3.13
N ARG A 464 0.33 -17.35 4.12
CA ARG A 464 1.65 -17.90 4.40
C ARG A 464 2.21 -18.71 3.23
N ALA A 465 1.38 -19.56 2.60
CA ALA A 465 1.83 -20.41 1.50
C ALA A 465 2.34 -19.60 0.29
N ILE A 466 1.67 -18.48 -0.07
CA ILE A 466 2.16 -17.63 -1.15
C ILE A 466 3.37 -16.83 -0.71
N LEU A 467 3.39 -16.30 0.51
CA LEU A 467 4.53 -15.56 1.03
C LEU A 467 5.80 -16.40 1.03
N ASP A 468 5.70 -17.68 1.39
CA ASP A 468 6.82 -18.61 1.41
C ASP A 468 7.30 -19.00 0.00
N SER A 469 6.47 -18.80 -1.03
CA SER A 469 6.79 -19.09 -2.44
C SER A 469 7.40 -17.92 -3.20
N LEU A 470 7.33 -16.71 -2.67
CA LEU A 470 7.84 -15.50 -3.32
C LEU A 470 9.32 -15.28 -2.99
N ASP A 471 10.07 -14.78 -3.97
CA ASP A 471 11.50 -14.49 -3.82
C ASP A 471 11.75 -13.21 -3.01
N PHE A 472 12.88 -13.13 -2.33
CA PHE A 472 13.36 -11.94 -1.63
C PHE A 472 13.36 -10.68 -2.51
N ASP A 473 13.83 -10.80 -3.75
CA ASP A 473 13.92 -9.68 -4.70
C ASP A 473 12.57 -9.00 -4.94
N PHE A 474 11.47 -9.77 -4.89
CA PHE A 474 10.13 -9.22 -5.03
C PHE A 474 9.72 -8.36 -3.82
N PHE A 475 10.10 -8.78 -2.61
CA PHE A 475 9.83 -8.00 -1.40
C PHE A 475 10.67 -6.72 -1.35
N GLU A 476 11.94 -6.78 -1.76
CA GLU A 476 12.80 -5.61 -1.84
C GLU A 476 12.26 -4.59 -2.86
N LEU A 477 11.81 -5.07 -4.02
CA LEU A 477 11.15 -4.23 -5.03
C LEU A 477 9.90 -3.54 -4.46
N LEU A 478 9.04 -4.28 -3.79
CA LEU A 478 7.83 -3.70 -3.19
C LEU A 478 8.17 -2.68 -2.12
N ASP A 479 9.04 -3.02 -1.20
CA ASP A 479 9.44 -2.15 -0.10
C ASP A 479 10.06 -0.84 -0.58
N SER A 480 10.77 -0.85 -1.71
CA SER A 480 11.40 0.36 -2.25
C SER A 480 10.38 1.39 -2.79
N VAL A 481 9.24 0.94 -3.32
CA VAL A 481 8.28 1.82 -4.02
C VAL A 481 6.88 1.84 -3.41
N THR A 482 6.65 1.19 -2.27
CA THR A 482 5.33 1.17 -1.62
C THR A 482 5.39 1.61 -0.17
N ILE A 483 4.30 2.22 0.30
CA ILE A 483 3.99 2.42 1.71
C ILE A 483 2.59 1.87 1.93
N ALA A 484 2.47 0.86 2.78
CA ALA A 484 1.22 0.18 3.04
C ALA A 484 1.06 -0.07 4.54
N ARG A 485 -0.08 0.34 5.10
CA ARG A 485 -0.37 0.15 6.53
C ARG A 485 -1.84 -0.24 6.71
N SER A 486 -2.04 -1.22 7.57
CA SER A 486 -3.37 -1.66 8.01
C SER A 486 -3.81 -0.94 9.28
N ARG A 487 -5.08 -1.06 9.64
CA ARG A 487 -5.60 -0.59 10.93
C ARG A 487 -4.87 -1.25 12.10
N LYS A 488 -4.67 -2.56 12.02
CA LYS A 488 -3.95 -3.33 13.04
C LYS A 488 -2.54 -2.78 13.23
N HIS A 489 -1.86 -2.48 12.14
CA HIS A 489 -0.55 -1.85 12.16
C HIS A 489 -0.58 -0.51 12.93
N ILE A 490 -1.55 0.37 12.60
CA ILE A 490 -1.68 1.66 13.29
C ILE A 490 -1.97 1.48 14.79
N GLN A 491 -2.85 0.55 15.16
CA GLN A 491 -3.17 0.28 16.57
C GLN A 491 -1.99 -0.28 17.37
N THR A 492 -1.12 -1.04 16.71
CA THR A 492 0.02 -1.70 17.37
C THR A 492 1.20 -0.74 17.56
N PHE A 493 1.48 0.12 16.57
CA PHE A 493 2.73 0.88 16.51
C PHE A 493 2.61 2.37 16.79
N TYR A 494 1.39 2.90 16.88
CA TYR A 494 1.17 4.34 17.12
C TYR A 494 0.36 4.60 18.39
N ASP A 495 0.69 5.69 19.10
CA ASP A 495 -0.07 6.07 20.29
C ASP A 495 -1.50 6.49 19.93
N THR A 496 -2.47 5.71 20.40
CA THR A 496 -3.90 5.95 20.15
C THR A 496 -4.45 7.15 20.92
N LYS A 497 -3.72 7.74 21.87
CA LYS A 497 -4.17 8.93 22.60
C LYS A 497 -4.28 10.14 21.68
N ASP A 498 -3.34 10.31 20.76
CA ASP A 498 -3.35 11.43 19.80
C ASP A 498 -4.26 11.16 18.60
N ILE A 499 -4.42 9.89 18.24
CA ILE A 499 -5.09 9.46 17.01
C ILE A 499 -6.59 9.22 17.26
N GLY A 500 -6.97 8.92 18.50
CA GLY A 500 -8.28 8.40 18.85
C GLY A 500 -8.38 6.89 18.64
N GLN A 501 -9.41 6.29 19.21
CA GLN A 501 -9.66 4.86 19.02
C GLN A 501 -10.49 4.64 17.76
N PHE A 502 -10.28 3.51 17.10
CA PHE A 502 -11.21 3.04 16.09
C PHE A 502 -12.51 2.59 16.78
N PRO A 503 -13.67 2.89 16.19
CA PRO A 503 -14.93 2.41 16.74
C PRO A 503 -15.00 0.87 16.68
N GLU A 504 -15.64 0.26 17.66
CA GLU A 504 -15.93 -1.16 17.64
C GLU A 504 -16.93 -1.48 16.53
N ARG A 505 -16.60 -2.45 15.71
CA ARG A 505 -17.48 -2.94 14.64
C ARG A 505 -18.43 -3.98 15.19
N ARG A 506 -19.73 -3.66 15.24
CA ARG A 506 -20.73 -4.66 15.58
C ARG A 506 -20.94 -5.65 14.45
N LYS A 507 -21.41 -6.86 14.79
CA LYS A 507 -21.79 -7.86 13.78
C LYS A 507 -22.77 -7.24 12.78
N PRO A 508 -22.59 -7.41 11.46
CA PRO A 508 -23.51 -6.89 10.47
C PRO A 508 -24.92 -7.45 10.64
N LEU A 509 -25.91 -6.60 10.45
CA LEU A 509 -27.30 -7.03 10.36
C LEU A 509 -27.61 -7.32 8.90
N SER A 510 -27.99 -8.53 8.60
CA SER A 510 -28.31 -9.01 7.25
C SER A 510 -29.79 -9.35 7.17
N PHE A 511 -30.52 -8.66 6.30
CA PHE A 511 -31.95 -8.83 6.12
C PHE A 511 -32.26 -9.32 4.71
N HIS A 512 -33.15 -10.30 4.61
CA HIS A 512 -33.77 -10.79 3.38
C HIS A 512 -35.22 -10.30 3.41
N SER A 513 -35.60 -9.42 2.49
CA SER A 513 -36.93 -8.85 2.46
C SER A 513 -37.64 -9.25 1.17
N PRO A 514 -38.82 -9.86 1.25
CA PRO A 514 -39.64 -10.09 0.04
C PRO A 514 -40.00 -8.75 -0.59
N LEU A 515 -40.34 -8.78 -1.89
CA LEU A 515 -40.78 -7.59 -2.61
C LEU A 515 -42.05 -7.00 -1.98
N THR A 516 -42.98 -7.89 -1.61
CA THR A 516 -44.24 -7.55 -0.97
C THR A 516 -44.80 -8.77 -0.27
N GLN A 517 -45.75 -8.55 0.67
CA GLN A 517 -46.53 -9.62 1.29
C GLN A 517 -47.80 -9.98 0.50
N ARG A 518 -48.05 -9.31 -0.61
CA ARG A 518 -49.22 -9.58 -1.49
C ARG A 518 -48.99 -10.90 -2.24
N THR A 519 -50.06 -11.70 -2.35
CA THR A 519 -50.02 -13.00 -3.05
C THR A 519 -50.52 -12.90 -4.51
N ASP A 520 -51.04 -11.74 -4.94
CA ASP A 520 -51.62 -11.51 -6.28
C ASP A 520 -50.61 -10.83 -7.23
N VAL A 521 -49.32 -10.86 -6.90
CA VAL A 521 -48.21 -10.33 -7.68
C VAL A 521 -47.15 -11.39 -7.87
N MET A 522 -46.34 -11.23 -8.91
CA MET A 522 -45.22 -12.12 -9.21
C MET A 522 -44.15 -12.08 -8.10
N SER A 523 -43.68 -13.27 -7.70
CA SER A 523 -42.52 -13.44 -6.83
C SER A 523 -41.21 -13.05 -7.55
N PHE A 524 -40.11 -12.90 -6.79
CA PHE A 524 -38.79 -12.62 -7.37
C PHE A 524 -38.38 -13.66 -8.43
N ASN A 525 -38.62 -14.95 -8.14
CA ASN A 525 -38.27 -16.04 -9.06
C ASN A 525 -39.11 -16.02 -10.34
N GLU A 526 -40.42 -15.77 -10.23
CA GLU A 526 -41.31 -15.66 -11.40
C GLU A 526 -40.92 -14.46 -12.28
N ILE A 527 -40.57 -13.32 -11.67
CA ILE A 527 -40.05 -12.15 -12.41
C ILE A 527 -38.74 -12.52 -13.13
N PHE A 528 -37.83 -13.24 -12.45
CA PHE A 528 -36.58 -13.69 -13.06
C PHE A 528 -36.82 -14.62 -14.26
N GLU A 529 -37.75 -15.54 -14.17
CA GLU A 529 -38.11 -16.41 -15.28
C GLU A 529 -38.64 -15.61 -16.47
N GLN A 530 -39.51 -14.62 -16.23
CA GLN A 530 -39.99 -13.71 -17.26
C GLN A 530 -38.86 -12.89 -17.89
N LEU A 531 -37.96 -12.32 -17.10
CA LEU A 531 -36.79 -11.59 -17.60
C LEU A 531 -35.86 -12.49 -18.44
N SER A 532 -35.78 -13.77 -18.13
CA SER A 532 -34.98 -14.73 -18.89
C SER A 532 -35.55 -15.06 -20.26
N LEU A 533 -36.82 -14.81 -20.49
CA LEU A 533 -37.51 -14.97 -21.79
C LEU A 533 -37.35 -13.74 -22.70
N LEU A 534 -37.02 -12.57 -22.14
CA LEU A 534 -36.81 -11.35 -22.91
C LEU A 534 -35.62 -11.49 -23.86
N LYS A 535 -35.86 -11.25 -25.13
CA LYS A 535 -34.82 -11.18 -26.15
C LYS A 535 -34.21 -9.79 -26.27
N LEU A 536 -34.91 -8.78 -25.76
CA LEU A 536 -34.51 -7.38 -25.86
C LEU A 536 -34.16 -6.99 -27.32
N ALA A 537 -35.02 -7.39 -28.26
CA ALA A 537 -34.80 -7.27 -29.70
C ALA A 537 -34.57 -5.82 -30.16
N VAL A 538 -35.03 -4.85 -29.39
CA VAL A 538 -34.79 -3.42 -29.60
C VAL A 538 -33.32 -3.03 -29.56
N TYR A 539 -32.46 -3.77 -28.80
CA TYR A 539 -31.04 -3.52 -28.66
C TYR A 539 -30.14 -4.37 -29.56
N ALA A 540 -30.75 -5.21 -30.44
CA ALA A 540 -29.99 -6.07 -31.35
C ALA A 540 -30.53 -5.97 -32.79
N PRO A 541 -30.67 -4.79 -33.37
CA PRO A 541 -31.25 -4.63 -34.70
C PRO A 541 -30.40 -5.28 -35.82
N ILE A 542 -29.09 -5.41 -35.67
CA ILE A 542 -28.22 -6.08 -36.64
C ILE A 542 -28.56 -7.55 -36.81
N SER A 543 -29.10 -8.19 -35.80
CA SER A 543 -29.52 -9.59 -35.87
C SER A 543 -30.67 -9.85 -36.80
N TYR A 544 -31.39 -8.80 -37.19
CA TYR A 544 -32.54 -8.81 -38.11
C TYR A 544 -32.25 -8.18 -39.48
N ILE A 545 -30.98 -7.93 -39.81
CA ILE A 545 -30.61 -7.49 -41.16
C ILE A 545 -30.67 -8.69 -42.11
N LEU A 546 -31.22 -8.48 -43.29
CA LEU A 546 -31.27 -9.49 -44.35
C LEU A 546 -29.85 -10.00 -44.66
N PRO A 547 -29.64 -11.31 -44.79
CA PRO A 547 -28.28 -11.88 -45.02
C PRO A 547 -27.54 -11.27 -46.22
N SER A 548 -28.32 -10.88 -47.26
CA SER A 548 -27.77 -10.24 -48.45
C SER A 548 -27.23 -8.82 -48.22
N ARG A 549 -27.62 -8.18 -47.11
CA ARG A 549 -27.25 -6.82 -46.75
C ARG A 549 -26.27 -6.74 -45.57
N LEU A 550 -26.11 -7.84 -44.84
CA LEU A 550 -25.30 -7.88 -43.61
C LEU A 550 -23.87 -7.41 -43.84
N LYS A 551 -23.24 -7.86 -44.94
CA LYS A 551 -21.86 -7.52 -45.28
C LYS A 551 -21.63 -6.02 -45.36
N LYS A 552 -22.58 -5.26 -45.87
CA LYS A 552 -22.55 -3.78 -45.96
C LYS A 552 -22.39 -3.15 -44.58
N TYR A 553 -23.11 -3.66 -43.58
CA TYR A 553 -23.09 -3.14 -42.22
C TYR A 553 -21.87 -3.64 -41.41
N GLU A 554 -21.39 -4.86 -41.69
CA GLU A 554 -20.13 -5.37 -41.14
C GLU A 554 -18.93 -4.54 -41.61
N GLU A 555 -18.91 -4.13 -42.90
CA GLU A 555 -17.85 -3.25 -43.44
C GLU A 555 -17.90 -1.84 -42.87
N MET A 556 -19.10 -1.33 -42.53
CA MET A 556 -19.28 0.01 -42.00
C MET A 556 -19.01 0.12 -40.49
N TYR A 557 -19.31 -0.91 -39.72
CA TYR A 557 -19.35 -0.83 -38.25
C TYR A 557 -18.41 -1.77 -37.52
N ASP A 558 -17.84 -2.80 -38.18
CA ASP A 558 -16.85 -3.68 -37.53
C ASP A 558 -15.49 -2.99 -37.36
N THR A 559 -14.93 -3.08 -36.16
CA THR A 559 -13.65 -2.44 -35.82
C THR A 559 -12.54 -3.47 -35.74
N GLN A 560 -11.38 -3.19 -36.37
CA GLN A 560 -10.20 -4.06 -36.24
C GLN A 560 -9.49 -3.85 -34.89
N VAL A 561 -9.25 -4.94 -34.19
CA VAL A 561 -8.51 -4.94 -32.90
C VAL A 561 -7.13 -5.53 -33.11
N ALA A 562 -6.10 -4.85 -32.62
CA ALA A 562 -4.70 -5.25 -32.82
C ALA A 562 -4.41 -6.64 -32.19
N GLY A 563 -4.04 -7.62 -33.05
CA GLY A 563 -3.62 -8.96 -32.60
C GLY A 563 -4.75 -9.92 -32.20
N LYS A 564 -6.00 -9.47 -32.10
CA LYS A 564 -7.14 -10.26 -31.60
C LYS A 564 -8.32 -10.43 -32.58
N GLY A 565 -8.20 -10.00 -33.84
CA GLY A 565 -9.28 -10.16 -34.83
C GLY A 565 -10.20 -8.94 -34.95
N LYS A 566 -11.34 -9.10 -35.66
CA LYS A 566 -12.37 -8.06 -35.81
C LYS A 566 -13.40 -8.11 -34.68
N LEU A 567 -13.64 -7.00 -34.02
CA LEU A 567 -14.77 -6.86 -33.10
C LEU A 567 -16.03 -6.58 -33.94
N LYS A 568 -16.94 -7.56 -33.99
CA LYS A 568 -18.17 -7.45 -34.77
C LYS A 568 -19.21 -6.63 -34.02
N GLN A 569 -19.95 -5.79 -34.73
CA GLN A 569 -21.06 -5.02 -34.15
C GLN A 569 -22.17 -5.93 -33.59
N ALA A 570 -22.42 -7.09 -34.22
CA ALA A 570 -23.33 -8.09 -33.68
C ALA A 570 -22.99 -8.63 -32.30
N ASP A 571 -21.67 -8.76 -32.01
CA ASP A 571 -21.22 -9.21 -30.68
C ASP A 571 -21.40 -8.09 -29.64
N ARG A 572 -21.24 -6.82 -30.02
CA ARG A 572 -21.55 -5.67 -29.16
C ARG A 572 -23.03 -5.63 -28.78
N GLU A 573 -23.94 -5.84 -29.74
CA GLU A 573 -25.40 -5.87 -29.49
C GLU A 573 -25.77 -7.02 -28.52
N LYS A 574 -25.20 -8.22 -28.70
CA LYS A 574 -25.41 -9.33 -27.77
C LYS A 574 -24.93 -9.00 -26.35
N SER A 575 -23.79 -8.34 -26.24
CA SER A 575 -23.26 -7.88 -24.97
C SER A 575 -24.17 -6.84 -24.32
N LEU A 576 -24.76 -5.94 -25.10
CA LEU A 576 -25.76 -4.97 -24.63
C LEU A 576 -27.03 -5.63 -24.11
N GLN A 577 -27.54 -6.68 -24.78
CA GLN A 577 -28.70 -7.44 -24.31
C GLN A 577 -28.42 -8.10 -22.94
N ALA A 578 -27.25 -8.74 -22.78
CA ALA A 578 -26.86 -9.35 -21.53
C ALA A 578 -26.69 -8.30 -20.40
N LEU A 579 -26.12 -7.14 -20.73
CA LEU A 579 -25.97 -6.02 -19.82
C LEU A 579 -27.33 -5.49 -19.34
N MET A 580 -28.28 -5.32 -20.24
CA MET A 580 -29.64 -4.86 -19.93
C MET A 580 -30.38 -5.85 -19.02
N THR A 581 -30.27 -7.15 -19.25
CA THR A 581 -30.83 -8.16 -18.36
C THR A 581 -30.24 -8.07 -16.97
N THR A 582 -28.92 -7.90 -16.87
CA THR A 582 -28.23 -7.71 -15.58
C THR A 582 -28.71 -6.45 -14.87
N ASN A 583 -28.86 -5.34 -15.60
CA ASN A 583 -29.34 -4.07 -15.05
C ASN A 583 -30.78 -4.17 -14.54
N LEU A 584 -31.67 -4.85 -15.27
CA LEU A 584 -33.02 -5.09 -14.81
C LEU A 584 -33.08 -5.86 -13.49
N LEU A 585 -32.23 -6.88 -13.33
CA LEU A 585 -32.12 -7.63 -12.07
C LEU A 585 -31.60 -6.76 -10.94
N LYS A 586 -30.54 -6.01 -11.16
CA LYS A 586 -29.99 -5.08 -10.15
C LYS A 586 -31.02 -4.02 -9.72
N ARG A 587 -31.80 -3.52 -10.65
CA ARG A 587 -32.87 -2.54 -10.35
C ARG A 587 -34.00 -3.14 -9.54
N LEU A 588 -34.38 -4.41 -9.84
CA LEU A 588 -35.35 -5.15 -9.04
C LEU A 588 -34.85 -5.37 -7.61
N GLU A 589 -33.58 -5.76 -7.46
CA GLU A 589 -32.93 -5.91 -6.15
C GLU A 589 -32.91 -4.59 -5.36
N SER A 590 -32.71 -3.48 -6.05
CA SER A 590 -32.65 -2.15 -5.43
C SER A 590 -34.00 -1.71 -4.94
N SER A 591 -34.97 -1.49 -5.85
CA SER A 591 -36.33 -1.14 -5.48
C SER A 591 -37.33 -1.45 -6.59
N ILE A 592 -38.57 -1.72 -6.19
CA ILE A 592 -39.70 -1.92 -7.11
C ILE A 592 -39.91 -0.70 -8.02
N GLU A 593 -39.71 0.50 -7.49
CA GLU A 593 -39.86 1.74 -8.24
C GLU A 593 -38.79 1.89 -9.33
N SER A 594 -37.54 1.63 -9.00
CA SER A 594 -36.44 1.70 -9.99
C SER A 594 -36.64 0.67 -11.12
N PHE A 595 -37.09 -0.54 -10.77
CA PHE A 595 -37.42 -1.57 -11.74
C PHE A 595 -38.60 -1.17 -12.64
N ARG A 596 -39.67 -0.61 -12.04
CA ARG A 596 -40.88 -0.10 -12.77
C ARG A 596 -40.50 0.98 -13.76
N LEU A 597 -39.72 1.97 -13.36
CA LEU A 597 -39.28 3.06 -14.24
C LEU A 597 -38.48 2.54 -15.44
N THR A 598 -37.64 1.53 -15.22
CA THR A 598 -36.88 0.93 -16.32
C THR A 598 -37.77 0.13 -17.28
N LEU A 599 -38.71 -0.64 -16.75
CA LEU A 599 -39.69 -1.33 -17.59
C LEU A 599 -40.54 -0.34 -18.40
N GLN A 600 -40.94 0.79 -17.83
CA GLN A 600 -41.68 1.85 -18.57
C GLN A 600 -40.83 2.44 -19.69
N SER A 601 -39.55 2.69 -19.46
CA SER A 601 -38.64 3.15 -20.52
C SER A 601 -38.50 2.11 -21.63
N LEU A 602 -38.30 0.83 -21.27
CA LEU A 602 -38.27 -0.27 -22.27
C LEU A 602 -39.56 -0.37 -23.09
N ARG A 603 -40.70 -0.31 -22.40
CA ARG A 603 -42.02 -0.29 -23.05
C ARG A 603 -42.13 0.82 -24.09
N THR A 604 -41.73 2.03 -23.69
CA THR A 604 -41.77 3.22 -24.59
C THR A 604 -40.87 3.01 -25.79
N ASN A 605 -39.67 2.47 -25.61
CA ASN A 605 -38.74 2.21 -26.72
C ASN A 605 -39.29 1.15 -27.69
N HIS A 606 -39.86 0.05 -27.20
CA HIS A 606 -40.50 -0.97 -28.03
C HIS A 606 -41.68 -0.40 -28.81
N THR A 607 -42.57 0.34 -28.14
CA THR A 607 -43.73 0.97 -28.75
C THR A 607 -43.34 1.96 -29.84
N ASN A 608 -42.34 2.81 -29.59
CA ASN A 608 -41.84 3.77 -30.58
C ASN A 608 -41.22 3.07 -31.79
N THR A 609 -40.49 1.97 -31.57
CA THR A 609 -39.88 1.18 -32.65
C THR A 609 -40.95 0.51 -33.51
N LEU A 610 -41.94 -0.10 -32.89
CA LEU A 610 -43.09 -0.68 -33.59
C LEU A 610 -43.86 0.35 -34.38
N ALA A 611 -44.07 1.57 -33.86
CA ALA A 611 -44.72 2.67 -34.60
C ALA A 611 -43.88 3.08 -35.81
N LYS A 612 -42.56 3.14 -35.71
CA LYS A 612 -41.69 3.42 -36.88
C LYS A 612 -41.79 2.34 -37.95
N ILE A 613 -41.80 1.07 -37.56
CA ILE A 613 -41.99 -0.06 -38.48
C ILE A 613 -43.35 0.05 -39.19
N SER A 614 -44.45 0.29 -38.45
CA SER A 614 -45.78 0.48 -39.00
C SER A 614 -45.87 1.64 -39.99
N THR A 615 -45.26 2.79 -39.65
CA THR A 615 -45.22 3.95 -40.57
C THR A 615 -44.46 3.63 -41.85
N PHE A 616 -43.32 2.93 -41.74
CA PHE A 616 -42.56 2.48 -42.91
C PHE A 616 -43.36 1.52 -43.80
N ASN A 617 -44.06 0.56 -43.21
CA ASN A 617 -44.88 -0.39 -43.94
C ASN A 617 -46.06 0.31 -44.68
N GLN A 618 -46.54 1.44 -44.14
CA GLN A 618 -47.68 2.19 -44.76
C GLN A 618 -47.20 3.20 -45.79
N THR A 619 -46.09 3.86 -45.60
CA THR A 619 -45.67 5.01 -46.42
C THR A 619 -44.58 4.70 -47.41
N GLY A 620 -43.82 3.60 -47.22
CA GLY A 620 -42.67 3.26 -48.05
C GLY A 620 -41.48 4.23 -47.91
N ASN A 621 -41.59 5.24 -47.03
CA ASN A 621 -40.50 6.19 -46.81
C ASN A 621 -39.34 5.50 -46.08
N VAL A 622 -38.10 5.72 -46.59
CA VAL A 622 -36.87 5.17 -45.98
C VAL A 622 -36.61 5.88 -44.66
N ALA A 623 -37.10 5.29 -43.57
CA ALA A 623 -36.70 5.72 -42.25
C ALA A 623 -35.44 4.92 -41.79
N SER A 624 -34.49 5.58 -41.25
CA SER A 624 -33.38 4.92 -40.55
C SER A 624 -33.70 4.83 -39.06
N ILE A 625 -33.28 3.73 -38.42
CA ILE A 625 -33.31 3.61 -36.98
C ILE A 625 -31.99 4.16 -36.49
N ASP A 626 -32.08 5.22 -35.72
CA ASP A 626 -30.93 5.68 -34.93
C ASP A 626 -30.72 4.67 -33.80
N ASP A 627 -29.47 4.36 -33.51
CA ASP A 627 -29.07 3.50 -32.37
C ASP A 627 -29.68 4.04 -31.07
N LEU A 628 -30.37 3.17 -30.34
CA LEU A 628 -31.00 3.49 -29.06
C LEU A 628 -29.97 3.54 -27.89
N THR A 629 -28.69 3.32 -28.19
CA THR A 629 -27.63 3.39 -27.23
C THR A 629 -27.46 4.76 -26.56
N ASP A 630 -27.82 5.87 -27.25
CA ASP A 630 -27.87 7.22 -26.65
C ASP A 630 -28.82 7.33 -25.45
N GLN A 631 -29.79 6.41 -25.31
CA GLN A 631 -30.74 6.37 -24.19
C GLN A 631 -30.21 5.52 -23.02
N LEU A 632 -29.24 4.64 -23.26
CA LEU A 632 -28.55 3.89 -22.20
C LEU A 632 -27.63 4.77 -21.37
N GLU A 633 -27.09 5.85 -21.92
CA GLU A 633 -26.31 6.85 -21.18
C GLU A 633 -27.13 7.56 -20.09
N ASN A 634 -28.46 7.52 -20.18
CA ASN A 634 -29.36 8.06 -19.15
C ASN A 634 -29.76 7.02 -18.07
N LEU A 635 -29.49 5.73 -18.30
CA LEU A 635 -29.64 4.70 -17.29
C LEU A 635 -28.40 4.77 -16.44
N ASP A 636 -28.53 5.20 -15.20
CA ASP A 636 -27.46 5.42 -14.21
C ASP A 636 -26.40 4.27 -14.19
N ALA A 637 -25.49 4.29 -15.15
CA ALA A 637 -24.33 3.43 -15.19
C ALA A 637 -23.17 4.11 -14.44
N ASP A 638 -23.38 4.40 -13.15
CA ASP A 638 -22.27 4.70 -12.23
C ASP A 638 -21.50 3.43 -11.82
N ASP A 639 -21.76 2.30 -12.52
CA ASP A 639 -21.20 1.00 -12.23
C ASP A 639 -19.91 0.79 -13.05
N ASP A 640 -18.77 1.26 -12.51
CA ASP A 640 -17.42 1.03 -13.04
C ASP A 640 -17.02 -0.47 -13.07
N ASP A 641 -17.87 -1.35 -12.53
CA ASP A 641 -17.63 -2.80 -12.43
C ASP A 641 -18.30 -3.60 -13.56
N LEU A 642 -19.04 -2.96 -14.43
CA LEU A 642 -19.45 -3.61 -15.67
C LEU A 642 -18.19 -3.84 -16.50
N PRO A 643 -17.95 -5.08 -17.02
CA PRO A 643 -16.83 -5.29 -17.92
C PRO A 643 -16.98 -4.31 -19.08
N THR A 644 -16.11 -3.31 -19.08
CA THR A 644 -15.98 -2.39 -20.21
C THR A 644 -15.57 -3.26 -21.39
N ILE A 645 -16.49 -3.42 -22.31
CA ILE A 645 -16.22 -4.11 -23.58
C ILE A 645 -15.23 -3.23 -24.35
N GLY A 646 -13.96 -3.58 -24.17
CA GLY A 646 -12.85 -2.80 -24.69
C GLY A 646 -12.75 -1.44 -24.01
N ASP A 647 -11.66 -1.21 -23.32
CA ASP A 647 -11.23 0.10 -22.80
C ASP A 647 -10.91 1.05 -23.96
N SER A 648 -11.91 1.27 -24.84
CA SER A 648 -11.86 2.34 -25.80
C SER A 648 -12.63 3.50 -25.16
N ASP A 649 -11.93 4.59 -24.93
CA ASP A 649 -12.46 5.89 -24.47
C ASP A 649 -13.56 6.50 -25.33
N GLU A 650 -14.12 5.74 -26.24
CA GLU A 650 -15.35 6.01 -26.95
C GLU A 650 -16.58 5.49 -26.21
N SER A 651 -16.45 4.99 -24.96
CA SER A 651 -17.63 4.65 -24.16
C SER A 651 -18.50 5.87 -23.80
N GLU A 652 -17.98 7.10 -23.89
CA GLU A 652 -18.83 8.30 -23.99
C GLU A 652 -19.41 8.48 -25.41
N LYS A 653 -19.00 7.68 -26.40
CA LYS A 653 -19.51 7.61 -27.77
C LYS A 653 -19.37 6.20 -28.34
N ILE A 654 -19.86 5.19 -27.64
CA ILE A 654 -20.24 3.91 -28.25
C ILE A 654 -21.60 4.05 -28.95
N GLY A 655 -22.02 5.22 -29.23
CA GLY A 655 -23.03 5.60 -30.16
C GLY A 655 -22.43 6.36 -31.34
N GLY A 656 -21.53 5.75 -32.04
CA GLY A 656 -21.48 6.07 -33.48
C GLY A 656 -22.82 5.64 -33.98
N LYS A 657 -23.72 6.61 -34.31
CA LYS A 657 -25.09 6.33 -34.70
C LYS A 657 -25.11 5.23 -35.77
N VAL A 658 -25.35 3.98 -35.34
CA VAL A 658 -25.53 2.88 -36.28
C VAL A 658 -26.86 3.11 -36.94
N LYS A 659 -26.81 3.67 -38.12
CA LYS A 659 -28.04 3.91 -38.93
C LYS A 659 -28.28 2.68 -39.77
N ILE A 660 -29.33 1.93 -39.43
CA ILE A 660 -29.78 0.79 -40.19
C ILE A 660 -31.06 1.19 -40.95
N SER A 661 -31.04 0.96 -42.25
CA SER A 661 -32.23 1.22 -43.07
C SER A 661 -33.26 0.11 -42.85
N LEU A 662 -34.51 0.46 -42.54
CA LEU A 662 -35.60 -0.48 -42.40
C LEU A 662 -35.82 -1.34 -43.67
N ALA A 663 -35.49 -0.82 -44.86
CA ALA A 663 -35.55 -1.57 -46.12
C ALA A 663 -34.55 -2.73 -46.21
N ASP A 664 -33.49 -2.72 -45.40
CA ASP A 664 -32.44 -3.74 -45.38
C ASP A 664 -32.68 -4.82 -44.27
N MET A 665 -33.84 -4.74 -43.57
CA MET A 665 -34.15 -5.59 -42.42
C MET A 665 -35.25 -6.62 -42.71
N ASP A 666 -35.23 -7.75 -42.01
CA ASP A 666 -36.36 -8.69 -41.89
C ASP A 666 -37.37 -8.15 -40.85
N LEU A 667 -38.15 -7.20 -41.29
CA LEU A 667 -39.14 -6.50 -40.46
C LEU A 667 -40.18 -7.45 -39.83
N PRO A 668 -40.73 -8.46 -40.56
CA PRO A 668 -41.72 -9.37 -39.96
C PRO A 668 -41.16 -10.13 -38.74
N SER A 669 -39.96 -10.67 -38.84
CA SER A 669 -39.33 -11.37 -37.73
C SER A 669 -39.01 -10.43 -36.56
N TRP A 670 -38.48 -9.21 -36.86
CA TRP A 670 -38.15 -8.23 -35.82
C TRP A 670 -39.42 -7.69 -35.13
N GLU A 671 -40.45 -7.37 -35.88
CA GLU A 671 -41.75 -6.90 -35.36
C GLU A 671 -42.38 -7.97 -34.43
N HIS A 672 -42.31 -9.24 -34.82
CA HIS A 672 -42.79 -10.35 -33.97
C HIS A 672 -42.08 -10.40 -32.63
N GLU A 673 -40.75 -10.39 -32.62
CA GLU A 673 -39.96 -10.44 -31.40
C GLU A 673 -40.15 -9.20 -30.52
N LEU A 674 -40.26 -8.01 -31.11
CA LEU A 674 -40.59 -6.79 -30.39
C LEU A 674 -41.95 -6.85 -29.70
N LYS A 675 -42.96 -7.50 -30.34
CA LYS A 675 -44.28 -7.71 -29.72
C LYS A 675 -44.22 -8.70 -28.57
N VAL A 676 -43.48 -9.80 -28.71
CA VAL A 676 -43.28 -10.79 -27.64
C VAL A 676 -42.61 -10.14 -26.44
N ASP A 677 -41.53 -9.38 -26.66
CA ASP A 677 -40.86 -8.65 -25.59
C ASP A 677 -41.82 -7.66 -24.90
N LEU A 678 -42.65 -6.94 -25.69
CA LEU A 678 -43.64 -5.99 -25.18
C LEU A 678 -44.70 -6.65 -24.30
N GLU A 679 -45.23 -7.82 -24.69
CA GLU A 679 -46.18 -8.61 -23.89
C GLU A 679 -45.57 -8.99 -22.52
N ILE A 680 -44.33 -9.42 -22.49
CA ILE A 680 -43.63 -9.77 -21.24
C ILE A 680 -43.43 -8.50 -20.38
N ILE A 681 -42.98 -7.38 -20.98
CA ILE A 681 -42.82 -6.11 -20.30
C ILE A 681 -44.16 -5.60 -19.72
N ASP A 682 -45.26 -5.70 -20.47
CA ASP A 682 -46.58 -5.29 -20.00
C ASP A 682 -47.10 -6.17 -18.86
N ALA A 683 -46.85 -7.48 -18.89
CA ALA A 683 -47.17 -8.41 -17.78
C ALA A 683 -46.41 -8.07 -16.50
N LEU A 684 -45.10 -7.82 -16.64
CA LEU A 684 -44.24 -7.41 -15.50
C LEU A 684 -44.72 -6.07 -14.93
N LEU A 685 -44.99 -5.07 -15.76
CA LEU A 685 -45.51 -3.77 -15.35
C LEU A 685 -46.87 -3.88 -14.65
N ALA A 686 -47.79 -4.69 -15.17
CA ALA A 686 -49.09 -4.93 -14.55
C ALA A 686 -48.95 -5.51 -13.13
N SER A 687 -48.02 -6.41 -12.94
CA SER A 687 -47.72 -6.96 -11.61
C SER A 687 -47.09 -5.89 -10.69
N MET A 688 -46.05 -5.19 -11.13
CA MET A 688 -45.36 -4.17 -10.33
C MET A 688 -46.23 -2.98 -9.95
N ASN A 689 -47.17 -2.57 -10.82
CA ASN A 689 -48.08 -1.44 -10.58
C ASN A 689 -49.10 -1.72 -9.44
N LYS A 690 -49.32 -2.96 -9.07
CA LYS A 690 -50.14 -3.34 -7.90
C LYS A 690 -49.46 -3.04 -6.58
N ILE A 691 -48.15 -2.92 -6.56
CA ILE A 691 -47.39 -2.73 -5.31
C ILE A 691 -47.24 -1.23 -5.05
N THR A 692 -47.91 -0.74 -4.03
CA THR A 692 -47.79 0.64 -3.53
C THR A 692 -46.66 0.77 -2.56
N PRO A 693 -46.17 1.96 -2.21
CA PRO A 693 -45.18 2.13 -1.15
C PRO A 693 -45.57 1.54 0.22
N ALA A 694 -46.88 1.42 0.50
CA ALA A 694 -47.39 0.77 1.71
C ALA A 694 -47.27 -0.76 1.64
N ASP A 695 -47.28 -1.33 0.46
CA ASP A 695 -47.16 -2.77 0.19
C ASP A 695 -45.70 -3.21 -0.01
N ASP A 696 -44.76 -2.28 -0.19
CA ASP A 696 -43.33 -2.53 -0.34
C ASP A 696 -42.72 -2.98 1.00
N ALA A 697 -42.57 -4.27 1.16
CA ALA A 697 -42.12 -4.88 2.40
C ALA A 697 -40.70 -4.42 2.79
N LYS A 698 -39.79 -4.24 1.83
CA LYS A 698 -38.43 -3.77 2.06
C LYS A 698 -38.42 -2.32 2.55
N LEU A 699 -39.22 -1.44 1.94
CA LEU A 699 -39.37 -0.05 2.38
C LEU A 699 -39.96 0.04 3.78
N GLN A 700 -41.03 -0.74 4.08
CA GLN A 700 -41.67 -0.71 5.40
C GLN A 700 -40.72 -1.21 6.49
N HIS A 701 -39.93 -2.26 6.22
CA HIS A 701 -38.89 -2.74 7.14
C HIS A 701 -37.80 -1.68 7.38
N LEU A 702 -37.35 -1.00 6.30
CA LEU A 702 -36.37 0.08 6.43
C LEU A 702 -36.91 1.22 7.32
N LYS A 703 -38.18 1.61 7.15
CA LYS A 703 -38.83 2.63 7.99
C LYS A 703 -38.81 2.23 9.46
N ALA A 704 -39.24 1.01 9.77
CA ALA A 704 -39.21 0.48 11.14
C ALA A 704 -37.80 0.49 11.73
N LEU A 705 -36.80 0.02 10.97
CA LEU A 705 -35.41 -0.02 11.40
C LEU A 705 -34.83 1.37 11.68
N VAL A 706 -35.11 2.34 10.83
CA VAL A 706 -34.64 3.75 11.03
C VAL A 706 -35.30 4.36 12.27
N LEU A 707 -36.59 4.14 12.49
CA LEU A 707 -37.31 4.62 13.67
C LEU A 707 -36.79 3.95 14.96
N GLU A 708 -36.50 2.66 14.93
CA GLU A 708 -35.87 1.93 16.04
C GLU A 708 -34.51 2.50 16.40
N LYS A 709 -33.64 2.76 15.39
CA LYS A 709 -32.34 3.39 15.60
C LYS A 709 -32.45 4.78 16.22
N ILE A 710 -33.44 5.56 15.81
CA ILE A 710 -33.68 6.91 16.35
C ILE A 710 -34.18 6.82 17.81
N ALA A 711 -35.04 5.87 18.11
CA ALA A 711 -35.59 5.68 19.48
C ALA A 711 -34.54 5.09 20.43
N ALA A 712 -33.66 4.19 19.95
CA ALA A 712 -32.60 3.56 20.73
C ALA A 712 -31.24 3.77 20.07
N PRO A 713 -30.62 4.96 20.18
CA PRO A 713 -29.37 5.27 19.52
C PRO A 713 -28.22 4.36 19.96
N LEU A 714 -27.42 3.88 18.99
CA LEU A 714 -26.27 3.01 19.23
C LEU A 714 -25.20 3.67 20.12
N ASN A 715 -24.94 4.95 19.88
CA ASN A 715 -24.11 5.80 20.73
C ASN A 715 -25.00 6.91 21.33
N PRO A 716 -24.79 7.34 22.59
CA PRO A 716 -25.66 8.30 23.26
C PRO A 716 -25.87 9.57 22.41
N GLY A 717 -27.15 9.88 22.15
CA GLY A 717 -27.57 11.07 21.40
C GLY A 717 -27.33 11.04 19.89
N ASN A 718 -26.67 10.00 19.32
CA ASN A 718 -26.42 9.90 17.89
C ASN A 718 -27.61 9.29 17.15
N LYS A 719 -28.37 10.11 16.43
CA LYS A 719 -29.51 9.69 15.60
C LYS A 719 -29.17 9.55 14.12
N LYS A 720 -27.91 9.78 13.73
CA LYS A 720 -27.48 9.81 12.32
C LYS A 720 -27.57 8.43 11.68
N VAL A 721 -28.13 8.41 10.46
CA VAL A 721 -28.26 7.22 9.61
C VAL A 721 -27.79 7.56 8.20
N LEU A 722 -26.97 6.71 7.63
CA LEU A 722 -26.48 6.80 6.25
C LEU A 722 -27.02 5.63 5.45
N ILE A 723 -27.79 5.92 4.40
CA ILE A 723 -28.36 4.91 3.50
C ILE A 723 -27.65 5.00 2.16
N PHE A 724 -27.09 3.90 1.71
CA PHE A 724 -26.53 3.73 0.37
C PHE A 724 -27.46 2.94 -0.54
N THR A 725 -27.59 3.37 -1.77
CA THR A 725 -28.21 2.64 -2.88
C THR A 725 -27.42 2.81 -4.17
N ALA A 726 -27.47 1.84 -5.08
CA ALA A 726 -26.78 1.92 -6.37
C ALA A 726 -27.46 2.89 -7.35
N PHE A 727 -28.76 3.15 -7.20
CA PHE A 727 -29.56 3.88 -8.20
C PHE A 727 -30.15 5.18 -7.66
N ALA A 728 -30.04 6.24 -8.46
CA ALA A 728 -30.61 7.55 -8.14
C ALA A 728 -32.14 7.50 -8.00
N ASP A 729 -32.82 6.69 -8.83
CA ASP A 729 -34.28 6.49 -8.77
C ASP A 729 -34.70 5.91 -7.42
N THR A 730 -33.94 4.93 -6.91
CA THR A 730 -34.16 4.35 -5.58
C THR A 730 -33.90 5.38 -4.48
N ALA A 731 -32.85 6.21 -4.60
CA ALA A 731 -32.59 7.28 -3.65
C ALA A 731 -33.73 8.31 -3.63
N ASP A 732 -34.30 8.67 -4.77
CA ASP A 732 -35.47 9.54 -4.88
C ASP A 732 -36.70 8.90 -4.23
N TYR A 733 -36.94 7.62 -4.49
CA TYR A 733 -38.03 6.87 -3.89
C TYR A 733 -37.93 6.80 -2.36
N LEU A 734 -36.76 6.49 -1.85
CA LEU A 734 -36.50 6.43 -0.41
C LEU A 734 -36.65 7.81 0.25
N TYR A 735 -36.11 8.85 -0.38
CA TYR A 735 -36.23 10.20 0.12
C TYR A 735 -37.70 10.66 0.20
N ALA A 736 -38.46 10.41 -0.87
CA ALA A 736 -39.88 10.79 -0.93
C ALA A 736 -40.74 10.11 0.16
N ASN A 737 -40.36 8.88 0.57
CA ASN A 737 -41.13 8.09 1.52
C ASN A 737 -40.63 8.19 2.98
N LEU A 738 -39.35 8.55 3.22
CA LEU A 738 -38.77 8.65 4.58
C LEU A 738 -38.71 10.08 5.09
N ALA A 739 -38.31 11.05 4.26
CA ALA A 739 -38.00 12.39 4.71
C ALA A 739 -39.22 13.14 5.29
N PRO A 740 -40.42 13.12 4.67
CA PRO A 740 -41.59 13.78 5.21
C PRO A 740 -42.03 13.19 6.55
N GLU A 741 -41.97 11.87 6.70
CA GLU A 741 -42.39 11.16 7.91
C GLU A 741 -41.46 11.48 9.10
N LEU A 742 -40.14 11.43 8.89
CA LEU A 742 -39.14 11.74 9.92
C LEU A 742 -39.20 13.20 10.35
N GLN A 743 -39.46 14.12 9.41
CA GLN A 743 -39.64 15.53 9.73
C GLN A 743 -40.89 15.76 10.55
N ALA A 744 -42.00 15.11 10.21
CA ALA A 744 -43.27 15.28 10.91
C ALA A 744 -43.28 14.63 12.27
N THR A 745 -42.72 13.42 12.43
CA THR A 745 -42.80 12.61 13.65
C THR A 745 -41.66 12.84 14.62
N GLN A 746 -40.45 13.10 14.13
CA GLN A 746 -39.22 13.17 14.92
C GLN A 746 -38.54 14.55 14.87
N ALA A 747 -39.03 15.48 14.06
CA ALA A 747 -38.41 16.79 13.79
C ALA A 747 -36.94 16.68 13.29
N LEU A 748 -36.62 15.59 12.62
CA LEU A 748 -35.26 15.33 12.03
C LEU A 748 -35.20 15.78 10.58
N HIS A 749 -34.01 16.23 10.18
CA HIS A 749 -33.78 16.65 8.82
C HIS A 749 -33.11 15.53 8.01
N SER A 750 -33.58 15.42 6.78
CA SER A 750 -33.10 14.42 5.81
C SER A 750 -32.51 15.12 4.59
N ALA A 751 -31.50 14.48 3.98
CA ALA A 751 -30.95 14.91 2.70
C ALA A 751 -30.75 13.72 1.75
N LYS A 752 -30.78 14.03 0.46
CA LYS A 752 -30.48 13.13 -0.64
C LYS A 752 -29.36 13.71 -1.50
N VAL A 753 -28.35 12.90 -1.80
CA VAL A 753 -27.24 13.24 -2.70
C VAL A 753 -26.98 12.10 -3.68
N THR A 754 -26.95 12.42 -4.98
CA THR A 754 -26.75 11.47 -6.09
C THR A 754 -25.74 12.04 -7.07
N GLY A 755 -25.12 11.18 -7.88
CA GLY A 755 -24.14 11.58 -8.91
C GLY A 755 -24.74 12.45 -10.01
N LYS A 756 -26.05 12.31 -10.25
CA LYS A 756 -26.82 13.11 -11.22
C LYS A 756 -27.93 13.87 -10.50
N GLY A 757 -28.11 15.13 -10.84
CA GLY A 757 -29.15 15.97 -10.28
C GLY A 757 -28.72 16.82 -9.09
N ALA A 758 -29.56 17.84 -8.77
CA ALA A 758 -29.29 18.71 -7.64
C ALA A 758 -29.53 17.98 -6.31
N PRO A 759 -28.66 18.19 -5.30
CA PRO A 759 -28.92 17.68 -3.95
C PRO A 759 -30.24 18.22 -3.38
N LYS A 760 -30.93 17.42 -2.57
CA LYS A 760 -32.20 17.81 -1.93
C LYS A 760 -32.11 17.66 -0.43
N SER A 761 -32.77 18.54 0.31
CA SER A 761 -32.91 18.40 1.77
C SER A 761 -34.27 18.89 2.24
N THR A 762 -34.65 18.53 3.46
CA THR A 762 -35.83 19.05 4.15
C THR A 762 -35.60 20.43 4.80
N LEU A 763 -34.39 20.95 4.69
CA LEU A 763 -34.05 22.29 5.17
C LEU A 763 -34.67 23.37 4.26
N LYS A 764 -35.02 24.52 4.82
CA LYS A 764 -35.64 25.60 4.06
C LYS A 764 -34.72 26.26 3.03
N LYS A 765 -33.41 26.24 3.31
CA LYS A 765 -32.37 26.81 2.46
C LYS A 765 -31.81 25.73 1.53
N SER A 766 -31.47 26.09 0.30
CA SER A 766 -30.77 25.21 -0.62
C SER A 766 -29.27 25.20 -0.27
N TYR A 767 -28.68 24.03 -0.20
CA TYR A 767 -27.28 23.80 0.09
C TYR A 767 -26.64 23.02 -1.04
N ASP A 768 -25.37 23.26 -1.28
CA ASP A 768 -24.59 22.48 -2.22
C ASP A 768 -24.21 21.08 -1.67
N PHE A 769 -23.58 20.27 -2.51
CA PHE A 769 -23.18 18.92 -2.16
C PHE A 769 -22.27 18.88 -0.92
N GLN A 770 -21.24 19.72 -0.85
CA GLN A 770 -20.29 19.72 0.27
C GLN A 770 -20.89 20.31 1.55
N GLU A 771 -21.74 21.33 1.41
CA GLU A 771 -22.49 21.91 2.54
C GLU A 771 -23.42 20.88 3.18
N LEU A 772 -24.16 20.08 2.39
CA LEU A 772 -25.03 19.04 2.93
C LEU A 772 -24.24 17.95 3.66
N LEU A 773 -23.11 17.52 3.10
CA LEU A 773 -22.23 16.56 3.78
C LEU A 773 -21.65 17.15 5.07
N THR A 774 -21.38 18.44 5.10
CA THR A 774 -20.91 19.14 6.32
C THR A 774 -22.02 19.22 7.39
N LEU A 775 -23.27 19.43 6.99
CA LEU A 775 -24.41 19.42 7.91
C LEU A 775 -24.71 18.00 8.43
N PHE A 776 -24.42 16.96 7.64
CA PHE A 776 -24.56 15.57 8.07
C PHE A 776 -23.42 15.12 8.99
N SER A 777 -22.18 15.52 8.72
CA SER A 777 -21.00 15.14 9.48
C SER A 777 -20.29 16.39 10.08
N PRO A 778 -20.92 17.07 11.05
CA PRO A 778 -20.52 18.40 11.49
C PRO A 778 -19.14 18.43 12.18
N ARG A 779 -18.76 17.40 12.92
CA ARG A 779 -17.45 17.32 13.59
C ARG A 779 -16.34 16.99 12.58
N SER A 780 -16.54 15.94 11.82
CA SER A 780 -15.55 15.44 10.86
C SER A 780 -15.28 16.37 9.68
N LYS A 781 -16.25 17.24 9.37
CA LYS A 781 -16.13 18.26 8.30
C LYS A 781 -16.03 19.69 8.83
N GLU A 782 -15.75 19.84 10.13
CA GLU A 782 -15.51 21.14 10.78
C GLU A 782 -16.59 22.18 10.51
N LYS A 783 -17.86 21.81 10.67
CA LYS A 783 -19.03 22.68 10.45
C LYS A 783 -18.89 24.03 11.14
N ALA A 784 -18.33 24.06 12.35
CA ALA A 784 -18.13 25.30 13.12
C ALA A 784 -17.26 26.33 12.38
N ILE A 785 -16.35 25.88 11.50
CA ILE A 785 -15.51 26.73 10.66
C ILE A 785 -16.19 27.03 9.34
N VAL A 786 -16.75 26.00 8.69
CA VAL A 786 -17.31 26.07 7.34
C VAL A 786 -18.67 26.79 7.31
N LEU A 787 -19.54 26.48 8.26
CA LEU A 787 -20.91 27.01 8.37
C LEU A 787 -21.23 27.52 9.79
N PRO A 788 -20.50 28.51 10.31
CA PRO A 788 -20.56 28.92 11.72
C PRO A 788 -21.95 29.44 12.17
N ASN A 789 -22.74 29.97 11.23
CA ASN A 789 -24.05 30.56 11.51
C ASN A 789 -25.22 29.62 11.22
N GLU A 790 -24.95 28.34 10.89
CA GLU A 790 -26.01 27.39 10.56
C GLU A 790 -26.23 26.42 11.72
N PRO A 791 -27.35 26.55 12.48
CA PRO A 791 -27.62 25.68 13.60
C PRO A 791 -28.11 24.29 13.17
N ALA A 792 -28.73 24.16 11.98
CA ALA A 792 -29.35 22.94 11.53
C ALA A 792 -28.30 21.84 11.26
N GLU A 793 -28.69 20.60 11.50
CA GLU A 793 -27.94 19.39 11.12
C GLU A 793 -28.84 18.45 10.33
N ILE A 794 -28.24 17.55 9.59
CA ILE A 794 -28.92 16.47 8.89
C ILE A 794 -28.68 15.18 9.66
N ASP A 795 -29.75 14.43 9.90
CA ASP A 795 -29.71 13.17 10.63
C ASP A 795 -29.84 11.95 9.71
N LEU A 796 -30.59 12.05 8.60
CA LEU A 796 -30.68 11.02 7.59
C LEU A 796 -30.06 11.50 6.29
N LEU A 797 -29.06 10.77 5.80
CA LEU A 797 -28.47 10.99 4.48
C LEU A 797 -28.69 9.76 3.61
N ILE A 798 -29.32 9.98 2.45
CA ILE A 798 -29.52 8.97 1.42
C ILE A 798 -28.59 9.32 0.25
N GLY A 799 -27.73 8.38 -0.15
CA GLY A 799 -26.78 8.63 -1.20
C GLY A 799 -26.53 7.44 -2.12
N THR A 800 -26.07 7.75 -3.31
CA THR A 800 -25.52 6.76 -4.23
C THR A 800 -24.01 6.65 -4.04
N ASP A 801 -23.34 5.82 -4.86
CA ASP A 801 -21.89 5.62 -4.77
C ASP A 801 -21.06 6.88 -5.05
N CYS A 802 -21.66 8.02 -5.41
CA CYS A 802 -20.98 9.31 -5.48
C CYS A 802 -20.38 9.77 -4.13
N ILE A 803 -20.87 9.25 -2.99
CA ILE A 803 -20.33 9.50 -1.65
C ILE A 803 -19.61 8.29 -1.07
N SER A 804 -19.49 7.18 -1.80
CA SER A 804 -18.82 5.97 -1.33
C SER A 804 -17.30 6.10 -1.28
N GLU A 805 -16.72 7.12 -1.92
CA GLU A 805 -15.29 7.37 -1.96
C GLU A 805 -14.98 8.81 -1.55
N GLY A 806 -13.81 9.02 -0.94
CA GLY A 806 -13.26 10.33 -0.62
C GLY A 806 -13.94 11.15 0.49
N GLN A 807 -15.12 10.76 1.00
CA GLN A 807 -15.85 11.53 2.01
C GLN A 807 -15.60 11.06 3.45
N ASN A 808 -15.55 12.02 4.38
CA ASN A 808 -15.46 11.78 5.83
C ASN A 808 -16.86 11.92 6.44
N LEU A 809 -17.47 10.80 6.82
CA LEU A 809 -18.83 10.75 7.37
C LEU A 809 -18.86 9.99 8.70
N GLN A 810 -17.76 9.99 9.44
CA GLN A 810 -17.59 9.21 10.67
C GLN A 810 -18.36 9.75 11.89
N ASP A 811 -19.06 10.87 11.75
CA ASP A 811 -20.01 11.30 12.78
C ASP A 811 -21.25 10.37 12.81
N CYS A 812 -21.53 9.68 11.69
CA CYS A 812 -22.55 8.66 11.61
C CYS A 812 -22.03 7.33 12.15
N ASP A 813 -22.88 6.61 12.89
CA ASP A 813 -22.58 5.31 13.48
C ASP A 813 -23.40 4.16 12.89
N TYR A 814 -24.32 4.45 11.95
CA TYR A 814 -25.27 3.49 11.43
C TYR A 814 -25.36 3.59 9.90
N LEU A 815 -24.81 2.61 9.21
CA LEU A 815 -24.78 2.55 7.75
C LEU A 815 -25.65 1.43 7.23
N ILE A 816 -26.54 1.75 6.30
CA ILE A 816 -27.45 0.82 5.65
C ILE A 816 -27.11 0.73 4.17
N ASN A 817 -26.74 -0.46 3.67
CA ASN A 817 -26.77 -0.79 2.27
C ASN A 817 -28.17 -1.27 1.91
N TYR A 818 -28.95 -0.41 1.29
CA TYR A 818 -30.34 -0.75 0.87
C TYR A 818 -30.36 -1.74 -0.27
N ASP A 819 -29.31 -1.75 -1.10
CA ASP A 819 -29.01 -2.78 -2.06
C ASP A 819 -27.55 -3.24 -1.91
N ILE A 820 -27.33 -4.53 -2.06
CA ILE A 820 -26.01 -5.13 -2.03
C ILE A 820 -25.33 -4.92 -3.38
N HIS A 821 -24.14 -4.33 -3.33
CA HIS A 821 -23.32 -4.27 -4.51
C HIS A 821 -22.73 -5.66 -4.82
N TRP A 822 -22.72 -6.08 -6.08
CA TRP A 822 -22.20 -7.36 -6.52
C TRP A 822 -20.68 -7.47 -6.34
N ASN A 823 -19.98 -6.34 -6.24
CA ASN A 823 -18.58 -6.29 -5.85
C ASN A 823 -18.46 -6.01 -4.34
N PRO A 824 -17.92 -6.95 -3.54
CA PRO A 824 -17.74 -6.80 -2.11
C PRO A 824 -16.88 -5.57 -1.72
N VAL A 825 -15.93 -5.20 -2.59
CA VAL A 825 -15.07 -4.02 -2.38
C VAL A 825 -15.87 -2.74 -2.17
N ARG A 826 -16.99 -2.57 -2.92
CA ARG A 826 -17.87 -1.40 -2.78
C ARG A 826 -18.53 -1.34 -1.40
N ILE A 827 -18.97 -2.47 -0.85
CA ILE A 827 -19.57 -2.53 0.48
C ILE A 827 -18.56 -2.07 1.53
N ILE A 828 -17.30 -2.52 1.41
CA ILE A 828 -16.22 -2.14 2.32
C ILE A 828 -15.87 -0.66 2.15
N GLN A 829 -15.82 -0.15 0.92
CA GLN A 829 -15.60 1.26 0.64
C GLN A 829 -16.70 2.15 1.24
N ARG A 830 -17.97 1.75 1.10
CA ARG A 830 -19.12 2.44 1.73
C ARG A 830 -18.96 2.44 3.25
N PHE A 831 -18.69 1.28 3.85
CA PHE A 831 -18.51 1.16 5.31
C PHE A 831 -17.31 1.97 5.81
N GLY A 832 -16.23 2.03 5.06
CA GLY A 832 -15.06 2.85 5.35
C GLY A 832 -15.33 4.37 5.37
N ARG A 833 -16.55 4.84 5.10
CA ARG A 833 -16.96 6.24 5.28
C ARG A 833 -17.28 6.58 6.74
N VAL A 834 -17.84 5.64 7.48
CA VAL A 834 -18.18 5.77 8.89
C VAL A 834 -17.12 5.14 9.80
N ASP A 835 -16.47 4.10 9.31
CA ASP A 835 -15.45 3.34 9.99
C ASP A 835 -14.06 3.96 9.80
N ARG A 836 -13.78 4.99 10.60
CA ARG A 836 -12.55 5.76 10.50
C ARG A 836 -11.94 6.07 11.85
N ILE A 837 -10.65 6.28 11.82
CA ILE A 837 -9.90 6.80 12.98
C ILE A 837 -10.39 8.20 13.35
N GLY A 838 -10.41 8.50 14.64
CA GLY A 838 -10.92 9.78 15.15
C GLY A 838 -12.45 9.91 15.09
N SER A 839 -13.19 8.81 14.90
CA SER A 839 -14.64 8.80 15.03
C SER A 839 -15.05 9.20 16.46
N PRO A 840 -16.10 10.04 16.61
CA PRO A 840 -16.66 10.34 17.92
C PRO A 840 -17.46 9.18 18.53
N ASN A 841 -17.69 8.12 17.74
CA ASN A 841 -18.52 6.98 18.10
C ASN A 841 -17.68 5.87 18.73
N THR A 842 -18.20 5.21 19.76
CA THR A 842 -17.54 4.05 20.38
C THR A 842 -17.81 2.75 19.62
N SER A 843 -18.96 2.64 18.96
CA SER A 843 -19.32 1.49 18.14
C SER A 843 -20.08 1.91 16.89
N ILE A 844 -20.00 1.09 15.85
CA ILE A 844 -20.64 1.32 14.54
C ILE A 844 -21.35 0.06 14.07
N GLN A 845 -22.44 0.25 13.32
CA GLN A 845 -23.27 -0.81 12.80
C GLN A 845 -23.38 -0.74 11.28
N LEU A 846 -23.16 -1.88 10.63
CA LEU A 846 -23.42 -2.11 9.22
C LEU A 846 -24.72 -2.90 9.08
N VAL A 847 -25.59 -2.50 8.15
CA VAL A 847 -26.83 -3.18 7.80
C VAL A 847 -26.83 -3.45 6.29
N ASN A 848 -27.14 -4.68 5.92
CA ASN A 848 -27.17 -5.12 4.53
C ASN A 848 -28.53 -5.72 4.19
N TYR A 849 -29.19 -5.21 3.16
CA TYR A 849 -30.38 -5.80 2.58
C TYR A 849 -30.01 -6.72 1.41
N TRP A 850 -30.32 -8.01 1.55
CA TRP A 850 -30.12 -9.03 0.53
C TRP A 850 -31.41 -9.31 -0.25
N PRO A 851 -31.33 -9.75 -1.49
CA PRO A 851 -32.51 -10.23 -2.23
C PRO A 851 -33.20 -11.39 -1.48
N ASP A 852 -34.49 -11.55 -1.70
CA ASP A 852 -35.31 -12.62 -1.14
C ASP A 852 -35.12 -13.98 -1.88
N ILE A 853 -33.85 -14.37 -1.99
CA ILE A 853 -33.38 -15.64 -2.55
C ILE A 853 -32.21 -16.14 -1.75
N THR A 854 -31.94 -17.43 -1.79
CA THR A 854 -30.76 -17.97 -1.14
C THR A 854 -29.49 -17.45 -1.80
N LEU A 855 -28.41 -17.34 -1.02
CA LEU A 855 -27.12 -16.87 -1.55
C LEU A 855 -26.63 -17.74 -2.73
N ASP A 856 -26.93 -19.04 -2.70
CA ASP A 856 -26.59 -19.99 -3.77
C ASP A 856 -27.41 -19.73 -5.04
N GLU A 857 -28.69 -19.47 -4.90
CA GLU A 857 -29.56 -19.06 -6.02
C GLU A 857 -29.10 -17.71 -6.59
N TYR A 858 -28.82 -16.75 -5.73
CA TYR A 858 -28.34 -15.43 -6.12
C TYR A 858 -27.03 -15.49 -6.93
N ILE A 859 -26.08 -16.30 -6.50
CA ILE A 859 -24.80 -16.45 -7.19
C ILE A 859 -24.99 -17.26 -8.49
N ASN A 860 -25.74 -18.33 -8.47
CA ASN A 860 -26.05 -19.11 -9.69
C ASN A 860 -26.78 -18.28 -10.74
N LEU A 861 -27.67 -17.38 -10.31
CA LEU A 861 -28.34 -16.38 -11.13
C LEU A 861 -27.34 -15.44 -11.79
N LYS A 862 -26.44 -14.88 -10.99
CA LYS A 862 -25.34 -14.02 -11.42
C LYS A 862 -24.43 -14.74 -12.42
N ASP A 863 -24.02 -15.96 -12.10
CA ASP A 863 -23.15 -16.77 -12.96
C ASP A 863 -23.79 -17.09 -14.32
N ARG A 864 -25.10 -17.35 -14.37
CA ARG A 864 -25.82 -17.56 -15.62
C ARG A 864 -25.83 -16.31 -16.49
N VAL A 865 -25.96 -15.14 -15.87
CA VAL A 865 -25.93 -13.87 -16.58
C VAL A 865 -24.51 -13.53 -17.05
N GLU A 866 -23.53 -13.66 -16.18
CA GLU A 866 -22.11 -13.41 -16.51
C GLU A 866 -21.57 -14.45 -17.51
N SER A 867 -21.96 -15.73 -17.41
CA SER A 867 -21.57 -16.75 -18.40
C SER A 867 -22.12 -16.47 -19.79
N ARG A 868 -23.33 -15.91 -19.89
CA ARG A 868 -23.89 -15.48 -21.18
C ARG A 868 -23.10 -14.28 -21.76
N MET A 869 -22.64 -13.35 -20.91
CA MET A 869 -21.76 -12.27 -21.33
C MET A 869 -20.40 -12.80 -21.81
N MET A 870 -19.84 -13.79 -21.10
CA MET A 870 -18.54 -14.38 -21.43
C MET A 870 -18.55 -15.20 -22.71
N ILE A 871 -19.63 -15.95 -23.00
CA ILE A 871 -19.75 -16.70 -24.26
C ILE A 871 -19.75 -15.73 -25.45
N ALA A 872 -20.32 -14.54 -25.29
CA ALA A 872 -20.25 -13.49 -26.30
C ALA A 872 -18.83 -12.93 -26.45
N ASP A 873 -18.07 -12.77 -25.35
CA ASP A 873 -16.69 -12.28 -25.36
C ASP A 873 -15.67 -13.34 -25.85
N VAL A 874 -15.83 -14.61 -25.47
CA VAL A 874 -14.96 -15.72 -25.89
C VAL A 874 -15.11 -15.98 -27.39
N THR A 875 -16.31 -15.87 -27.95
CA THR A 875 -16.51 -15.95 -29.39
C THR A 875 -15.86 -14.80 -30.16
N ALA A 876 -15.66 -13.65 -29.47
CA ALA A 876 -15.00 -12.49 -30.06
C ALA A 876 -13.46 -12.52 -29.93
N THR A 877 -12.89 -13.20 -28.91
CA THR A 877 -11.45 -13.14 -28.59
C THR A 877 -10.66 -14.42 -28.85
N GLY A 878 -11.30 -15.57 -29.03
CA GLY A 878 -10.62 -16.85 -29.36
C GLY A 878 -9.64 -17.38 -28.31
N ASP A 879 -9.78 -17.04 -27.06
CA ASP A 879 -8.86 -17.39 -25.98
C ASP A 879 -9.43 -18.47 -25.06
N ASP A 880 -8.95 -19.71 -25.21
CA ASP A 880 -9.43 -20.92 -24.48
C ASP A 880 -9.10 -20.91 -22.97
N ASN A 881 -8.33 -19.97 -22.46
CA ASN A 881 -7.82 -19.99 -21.08
C ASN A 881 -8.62 -19.13 -20.07
N VAL A 882 -9.63 -18.41 -20.51
CA VAL A 882 -10.39 -17.47 -19.68
C VAL A 882 -11.33 -18.20 -18.70
N LEU A 883 -11.89 -19.32 -19.12
CA LEU A 883 -12.88 -20.08 -18.35
C LEU A 883 -12.37 -20.68 -17.04
N SER A 884 -11.09 -21.13 -16.97
CA SER A 884 -10.56 -21.77 -15.77
C SER A 884 -10.19 -20.78 -14.65
N ALA A 885 -9.80 -19.57 -14.98
CA ALA A 885 -9.48 -18.51 -14.01
C ALA A 885 -10.75 -17.89 -13.41
N GLN A 886 -11.85 -17.86 -14.18
CA GLN A 886 -13.11 -17.22 -13.77
C GLN A 886 -13.97 -18.12 -12.90
N ALA A 887 -13.95 -19.43 -13.09
CA ALA A 887 -14.64 -20.38 -12.20
C ALA A 887 -14.07 -20.32 -10.76
N ASN A 888 -12.76 -20.11 -10.63
CA ASN A 888 -12.11 -19.90 -9.33
C ASN A 888 -12.48 -18.55 -8.71
N ASP A 889 -12.68 -17.50 -9.52
CA ASP A 889 -13.09 -16.17 -9.05
C ASP A 889 -14.55 -16.19 -8.51
N VAL A 890 -15.43 -16.96 -9.10
CA VAL A 890 -16.84 -17.07 -8.69
C VAL A 890 -16.99 -17.77 -7.33
N SER A 891 -16.32 -18.90 -7.12
CA SER A 891 -16.37 -19.60 -5.83
C SER A 891 -15.75 -18.76 -4.72
N TYR A 892 -14.73 -18.00 -5.03
CA TYR A 892 -14.09 -17.07 -4.10
C TYR A 892 -15.01 -15.89 -3.74
N ARG A 893 -15.68 -15.27 -4.71
CA ARG A 893 -16.68 -14.22 -4.46
C ARG A 893 -17.86 -14.72 -3.63
N LYS A 894 -18.28 -15.97 -3.85
CA LYS A 894 -19.30 -16.63 -3.05
C LYS A 894 -18.93 -16.67 -1.58
N GLU A 895 -17.72 -17.11 -1.28
CA GLU A 895 -17.22 -17.16 0.09
C GLU A 895 -17.12 -15.77 0.71
N GLN A 896 -16.66 -14.76 -0.04
CA GLN A 896 -16.58 -13.40 0.45
C GLN A 896 -17.97 -12.78 0.73
N LEU A 897 -18.93 -13.00 -0.15
CA LEU A 897 -20.30 -12.53 0.08
C LEU A 897 -20.94 -13.25 1.28
N ARG A 898 -20.66 -14.54 1.49
CA ARG A 898 -21.08 -15.27 2.66
C ARG A 898 -20.47 -14.71 3.95
N ARG A 899 -19.17 -14.45 3.94
CA ARG A 899 -18.51 -13.84 5.09
C ARG A 899 -19.07 -12.44 5.40
N LEU A 900 -19.39 -11.63 4.39
CA LEU A 900 -20.00 -10.30 4.58
C LEU A 900 -21.40 -10.34 5.23
N GLN A 901 -22.09 -11.48 5.18
CA GLN A 901 -23.34 -11.65 5.93
C GLN A 901 -23.11 -11.80 7.45
N GLU A 902 -21.95 -12.31 7.83
CA GLU A 902 -21.64 -12.71 9.22
C GLU A 902 -20.66 -11.76 9.90
N GLU A 903 -19.75 -11.13 9.16
CA GLU A 903 -18.67 -10.30 9.71
C GLU A 903 -18.37 -9.07 8.84
N VAL A 904 -17.73 -8.06 9.43
CA VAL A 904 -17.18 -6.92 8.67
C VAL A 904 -15.79 -7.31 8.21
N ILE A 905 -15.62 -7.44 6.90
CA ILE A 905 -14.37 -7.84 6.26
C ILE A 905 -13.59 -6.59 5.85
N GLU A 906 -12.27 -6.59 6.00
CA GLU A 906 -11.38 -5.58 5.43
C GLU A 906 -11.02 -5.88 3.98
N LEU A 907 -10.56 -4.87 3.23
CA LEU A 907 -10.13 -5.07 1.84
C LEU A 907 -8.96 -6.04 1.73
N GLU A 908 -8.11 -6.04 2.75
CA GLU A 908 -6.96 -6.94 2.84
C GLU A 908 -7.40 -8.42 2.90
N ASP A 909 -8.53 -8.69 3.51
CA ASP A 909 -9.06 -10.07 3.68
C ASP A 909 -9.84 -10.59 2.46
N LEU A 910 -10.13 -9.73 1.47
CA LEU A 910 -11.10 -10.04 0.42
C LEU A 910 -10.59 -10.93 -0.71
N LYS A 911 -9.32 -10.87 -1.10
CA LYS A 911 -8.91 -11.46 -2.39
C LYS A 911 -8.08 -12.71 -2.30
N THR A 912 -7.13 -12.73 -1.42
CA THR A 912 -6.19 -13.85 -1.28
C THR A 912 -5.90 -14.18 0.18
N GLY A 913 -6.43 -13.39 1.12
CA GLY A 913 -5.96 -13.37 2.49
C GLY A 913 -4.53 -12.81 2.62
N VAL A 914 -3.98 -12.25 1.53
CA VAL A 914 -2.64 -11.64 1.47
C VAL A 914 -2.80 -10.20 1.06
N SER A 915 -2.50 -9.30 1.98
CA SER A 915 -2.40 -7.87 1.72
C SER A 915 -0.99 -7.50 1.26
N ILE A 916 -0.87 -6.36 0.59
CA ILE A 916 0.45 -5.75 0.33
C ILE A 916 1.16 -5.40 1.65
N THR A 917 0.41 -5.18 2.73
CA THR A 917 0.97 -5.01 4.09
C THR A 917 1.64 -6.27 4.61
N ASP A 918 1.11 -7.46 4.27
CA ASP A 918 1.69 -8.75 4.65
C ASP A 918 2.92 -9.09 3.80
N LEU A 919 3.02 -8.49 2.63
CA LEU A 919 4.17 -8.63 1.73
C LEU A 919 5.38 -7.79 2.19
N GLY A 920 5.18 -6.78 3.04
CA GLY A 920 6.25 -5.91 3.54
C GLY A 920 6.86 -6.40 4.86
N LEU A 921 8.07 -5.93 5.16
CA LEU A 921 8.75 -6.15 6.46
C LEU A 921 8.55 -4.95 7.42
N ASN A 922 7.52 -4.15 7.18
CA ASN A 922 7.30 -2.89 7.90
C ASN A 922 7.06 -3.08 9.40
N ASP A 923 6.39 -4.16 9.81
CA ASP A 923 6.13 -4.42 11.24
C ASP A 923 7.44 -4.54 12.02
N PHE A 924 8.40 -5.31 11.51
CA PHE A 924 9.71 -5.45 12.13
C PHE A 924 10.53 -4.16 12.15
N ARG A 925 10.40 -3.34 11.09
CA ARG A 925 11.06 -2.03 11.01
C ARG A 925 10.48 -1.04 12.01
N MET A 926 9.16 -1.04 12.19
CA MET A 926 8.48 -0.19 13.16
C MET A 926 8.77 -0.62 14.60
N ASP A 927 8.79 -1.92 14.90
CA ASP A 927 9.24 -2.45 16.18
C ASP A 927 10.64 -1.94 16.54
N LEU A 928 11.57 -2.07 15.59
CA LEU A 928 12.93 -1.60 15.76
C LEU A 928 13.00 -0.08 15.99
N LEU A 929 12.27 0.70 15.19
CA LEU A 929 12.25 2.16 15.31
C LEU A 929 11.76 2.60 16.69
N ASN A 930 10.71 1.99 17.22
CA ASN A 930 10.20 2.29 18.54
C ASN A 930 11.19 1.92 19.63
N TYR A 931 11.79 0.75 19.53
CA TYR A 931 12.81 0.33 20.49
C TYR A 931 14.03 1.25 20.51
N VAL A 932 14.52 1.67 19.34
CA VAL A 932 15.64 2.60 19.22
C VAL A 932 15.31 3.98 19.78
N LYS A 933 14.06 4.47 19.59
CA LYS A 933 13.60 5.74 20.19
C LYS A 933 13.64 5.71 21.73
N GLU A 934 13.31 4.57 22.33
CA GLU A 934 13.26 4.40 23.79
C GLU A 934 14.63 4.07 24.42
N HIS A 935 15.44 3.26 23.74
CA HIS A 935 16.66 2.67 24.30
C HIS A 935 17.96 3.22 23.67
N GLY A 936 17.85 4.06 22.65
CA GLY A 936 19.01 4.60 21.92
C GLY A 936 19.56 3.66 20.84
N GLU A 937 20.61 4.10 20.16
CA GLU A 937 21.20 3.37 19.04
C GLU A 937 21.89 2.08 19.49
N LEU A 938 21.67 0.99 18.74
CA LEU A 938 22.30 -0.32 18.96
C LEU A 938 23.62 -0.50 18.21
N SER A 939 24.17 0.56 17.61
CA SER A 939 25.37 0.52 16.77
C SER A 939 26.64 0.05 17.50
N ASN A 940 26.69 0.19 18.82
CA ASN A 940 27.87 -0.10 19.64
C ASN A 940 27.83 -1.47 20.33
N VAL A 941 26.86 -2.30 19.98
CA VAL A 941 26.69 -3.60 20.62
C VAL A 941 27.59 -4.66 19.96
N PRO A 942 28.37 -5.45 20.74
CA PRO A 942 29.28 -6.43 20.16
C PRO A 942 28.53 -7.60 19.53
N ASN A 943 29.12 -8.22 18.50
CA ASN A 943 28.61 -9.47 17.93
C ASN A 943 28.82 -10.64 18.94
N GLY A 944 28.12 -11.76 18.69
CA GLY A 944 28.28 -12.99 19.50
C GLY A 944 27.48 -12.98 20.82
N MET A 945 26.61 -12.01 21.03
CA MET A 945 25.66 -11.99 22.14
C MET A 945 24.65 -13.13 22.02
N HIS A 946 24.11 -13.56 23.13
CA HIS A 946 23.16 -14.67 23.20
C HIS A 946 22.12 -14.42 24.29
N ALA A 947 20.96 -15.04 24.11
CA ALA A 947 19.91 -15.17 25.12
C ALA A 947 19.37 -16.60 25.15
N VAL A 948 18.80 -16.99 26.26
CA VAL A 948 18.17 -18.30 26.42
C VAL A 948 16.66 -18.09 26.54
N VAL A 949 15.91 -18.82 25.73
CA VAL A 949 14.41 -18.81 25.75
C VAL A 949 13.90 -20.22 25.99
N PRO A 950 12.78 -20.39 26.73
CA PRO A 950 12.17 -21.70 26.93
C PRO A 950 11.72 -22.30 25.60
N ALA A 951 11.98 -23.58 25.39
CA ALA A 951 11.41 -24.30 24.23
C ALA A 951 9.89 -24.33 24.30
N LYS A 952 9.24 -24.16 23.15
CA LYS A 952 7.77 -24.24 22.99
C LYS A 952 7.42 -25.14 21.80
N PRO A 953 7.46 -26.48 21.96
CA PRO A 953 7.25 -27.43 20.87
C PRO A 953 5.89 -27.27 20.19
N ALA A 954 4.84 -26.84 20.91
CA ALA A 954 3.52 -26.56 20.35
C ALA A 954 3.51 -25.40 19.32
N MET A 955 4.53 -24.55 19.35
CA MET A 955 4.74 -23.44 18.41
C MET A 955 5.88 -23.74 17.41
N GLY A 956 6.36 -24.99 17.34
CA GLY A 956 7.45 -25.38 16.46
C GLY A 956 8.85 -25.05 16.98
N LEU A 957 8.98 -24.50 18.20
CA LEU A 957 10.27 -24.16 18.82
C LEU A 957 10.74 -25.34 19.70
N TYR A 958 11.52 -26.21 19.12
CA TYR A 958 12.14 -27.36 19.80
C TYR A 958 13.39 -26.95 20.56
N PRO A 959 13.95 -27.79 21.49
CA PRO A 959 15.26 -27.54 22.06
C PRO A 959 16.35 -27.54 21.00
N GLY A 960 17.07 -26.44 20.87
CA GLY A 960 18.09 -26.23 19.84
C GLY A 960 18.79 -24.90 19.97
N VAL A 961 19.60 -24.54 18.99
CA VAL A 961 20.32 -23.27 18.94
C VAL A 961 19.98 -22.57 17.63
N ILE A 962 19.60 -21.30 17.73
CA ILE A 962 19.33 -20.44 16.58
C ILE A 962 20.54 -19.52 16.37
N PHE A 963 21.11 -19.55 15.19
CA PHE A 963 22.18 -18.65 14.77
C PHE A 963 21.63 -17.61 13.79
N THR A 964 21.98 -16.36 14.02
CA THR A 964 21.79 -15.29 13.04
C THR A 964 23.11 -15.07 12.31
N LEU A 965 23.16 -15.39 11.03
CA LEU A 965 24.35 -15.34 10.20
C LEU A 965 24.18 -14.30 9.09
N ARG A 966 25.26 -13.60 8.71
CA ARG A 966 25.30 -12.71 7.56
C ARG A 966 26.14 -13.33 6.45
N ASN A 967 25.61 -13.41 5.23
CA ASN A 967 26.40 -13.80 4.07
C ASN A 967 27.34 -12.66 3.67
N LEU A 968 28.63 -12.94 3.63
CA LEU A 968 29.65 -11.96 3.25
C LEU A 968 29.59 -11.60 1.76
N ASN A 969 29.08 -12.50 0.94
CA ASN A 969 28.84 -12.23 -0.48
C ASN A 969 27.34 -11.93 -0.70
N ALA A 970 26.96 -10.67 -0.54
CA ALA A 970 25.57 -10.23 -0.71
C ALA A 970 25.04 -10.41 -2.13
N GLY A 971 25.91 -10.58 -3.14
CA GLY A 971 25.48 -10.86 -4.51
C GLY A 971 25.01 -12.29 -4.77
N VAL A 972 25.20 -13.21 -3.81
CA VAL A 972 24.82 -14.62 -3.96
C VAL A 972 23.81 -14.99 -2.87
N ASN A 973 22.53 -15.13 -3.24
CA ASN A 973 21.51 -15.66 -2.35
C ASN A 973 21.50 -17.19 -2.41
N VAL A 974 21.92 -17.85 -1.33
CA VAL A 974 21.98 -19.32 -1.23
C VAL A 974 20.57 -19.94 -1.16
N ASN A 975 19.60 -19.20 -0.63
CA ASN A 975 18.20 -19.60 -0.58
C ASN A 975 17.34 -18.47 -1.15
N GLN A 976 16.85 -18.63 -2.38
CA GLN A 976 16.07 -17.61 -3.09
C GLN A 976 14.77 -17.18 -2.38
N HIS A 977 14.25 -18.04 -1.49
CA HIS A 977 13.06 -17.73 -0.68
C HIS A 977 13.39 -17.01 0.65
N ASN A 978 14.67 -16.80 0.96
CA ASN A 978 15.06 -16.08 2.16
C ASN A 978 14.80 -14.58 2.01
N ARG A 979 13.79 -14.08 2.71
CA ARG A 979 13.39 -12.67 2.74
C ARG A 979 14.36 -11.76 3.50
N LEU A 980 15.27 -12.34 4.28
CA LEU A 980 16.20 -11.60 5.11
C LEU A 980 17.62 -11.58 4.52
N HIS A 981 17.77 -12.00 3.23
CA HIS A 981 19.08 -11.93 2.57
C HIS A 981 19.69 -10.51 2.70
N PRO A 982 20.98 -10.35 3.04
CA PRO A 982 22.02 -11.37 3.21
C PRO A 982 22.06 -12.06 4.59
N TYR A 983 21.06 -11.93 5.42
CA TYR A 983 21.00 -12.56 6.74
C TYR A 983 20.23 -13.87 6.69
N TYR A 984 20.68 -14.82 7.52
CA TYR A 984 20.13 -16.16 7.61
C TYR A 984 19.90 -16.52 9.07
N LEU A 985 18.72 -17.01 9.39
CA LEU A 985 18.42 -17.65 10.64
C LEU A 985 18.58 -19.16 10.46
N VAL A 986 19.54 -19.75 11.17
CA VAL A 986 19.83 -21.19 11.10
C VAL A 986 19.49 -21.80 12.44
N TYR A 987 18.57 -22.77 12.43
CA TYR A 987 18.09 -23.49 13.60
C TYR A 987 18.68 -24.90 13.63
#